data_6f12763862ff0700b3945978cf43ed32
#
_entry.id   6f12763862ff0700b3945978cf43ed32
#
_cell.length_a   1.000
_cell.length_b   1.000
_cell.length_c   1.000
_cell.angle_alpha   90.00
_cell.angle_beta   90.00
_cell.angle_gamma   90.00
#
_symmetry.space_group_name_H-M   'P 1'
#
loop_
_entity.id
_entity.type
_entity.pdbx_description
1 polymer ?
#
loop_
_entity_poly.entity_id
_entity_poly.type
_entity_poly.pdbx_seq_one_letter_code
_entity_poly.pdbx_strand_id
1 'polypeptide(L)'
;MTDHLAYLVLGLGNGAVYAAVGLALVMTFKSSGVVNFATGAVALYTAYTYALLRTGELMVPIPGLPRTVDLGGPLGVAPAMALSLAIAALLGLVFYALIFRPLRDAPVIAKAVASIGLMIVLQALIALRVGTEIVAVEPIFALESIAIGARQAPTDRIWLAATIIAIALVATLVFRFSRFGIATEAAAESEKGAYLTGLSPDRIAFSNWALSSVVAGLGGILIAPIVALNPVAYSMFIVPALAATLVGNFRSIWLTVVAGIVIGALQAETTNLQSTFDRFPRAGAAEAIPLLLILVFLVFKGRPLPDRGSIVRQRLGHAPRPERILAPALVAVAIAVVALLVTGGSYRAAIISSIIFAVIALSQVVVTGYTGQVSLAQLTLAGVGAYSISVLNTHLGIPFPFAPLIGALFAMVIGIVIGLPALRVRGLPLTVVTLALAVFLEAFWFRNPQLNGGVAGAPVDSPRLFGIDLGIGAGEGYPRLAFALMCLAVLVAAALGVAWLRRSRLGTDMLAVRANERSAAASGIDVPRTKLAAFAIGAFLAGLAGSLMAYQQTLATPEPFTVFLGITLFAIMYIAGITSIMGAVLAGIIAPGGLLFLLVDRFLHIGDYYAVISGILLIVTIMVNPDGIAGKLPRIPWPPRRKTSLDGTADTREVEPVATQVPTSKTGAPLLSVQNLDVKYGAVHAVSGVSFEVRAGEIVGLIGPNGAGKTTVIDAVTGFAPATGAVLLDGKDVSDLRPYRLSRRGLGRSFQDVELYDDLSVAENVTVGAARGHESAAVAVPERVRTVLDTVGLGDVADAEVSTLSQGRRQLVSVARVLVSSPKVALLDEPAAGLDSSESRWLGDRLRAARDAGTSILLVDHDMELVLTICDRVVVLDLGRVIACGTPEEVRADEAVISAYLGLPPDPAVPGHDAIPESAAAPTHDPQEALS
;
A
#
# COMPACT_ATOMS: atom_id res chain seq x y z
N MET A 1 28.66 -21.48 -25.36
CA MET A 1 28.90 -21.56 -23.91
C MET A 1 29.90 -20.50 -23.43
N THR A 2 31.03 -20.31 -24.12
CA THR A 2 32.02 -19.26 -23.77
C THR A 2 31.46 -17.85 -23.88
N ASP A 3 30.64 -17.54 -24.90
CA ASP A 3 30.01 -16.21 -25.05
C ASP A 3 29.03 -15.91 -23.94
N HIS A 4 28.20 -16.87 -23.51
CA HIS A 4 27.31 -16.69 -22.36
C HIS A 4 28.09 -16.35 -21.09
N LEU A 5 29.23 -17.03 -20.85
CA LEU A 5 30.07 -16.74 -19.68
C LEU A 5 30.63 -15.31 -19.73
N ALA A 6 31.05 -14.85 -20.91
CA ALA A 6 31.56 -13.48 -21.09
C ALA A 6 30.49 -12.43 -20.79
N TYR A 7 29.24 -12.61 -21.25
CA TYR A 7 28.15 -11.69 -20.95
C TYR A 7 27.71 -11.76 -19.48
N LEU A 8 27.72 -12.96 -18.84
CA LEU A 8 27.47 -13.06 -17.40
C LEU A 8 28.50 -12.28 -16.58
N VAL A 9 29.79 -12.33 -16.99
CA VAL A 9 30.84 -11.53 -16.33
C VAL A 9 30.64 -10.03 -16.57
N LEU A 10 30.27 -9.62 -17.78
CA LEU A 10 29.91 -8.23 -18.08
C LEU A 10 28.77 -7.73 -17.17
N GLY A 11 27.80 -8.58 -16.90
CA GLY A 11 26.66 -8.28 -16.05
C GLY A 11 27.00 -8.12 -14.57
N LEU A 12 28.16 -8.63 -14.12
CA LEU A 12 28.59 -8.48 -12.73
C LEU A 12 28.72 -7.02 -12.31
N GLY A 13 29.12 -6.11 -13.23
CA GLY A 13 29.22 -4.69 -12.95
C GLY A 13 27.89 -4.09 -12.49
N ASN A 14 26.86 -4.15 -13.32
CA ASN A 14 25.53 -3.65 -12.98
C ASN A 14 24.93 -4.44 -11.79
N GLY A 15 25.13 -5.75 -11.75
CA GLY A 15 24.66 -6.60 -10.67
C GLY A 15 25.25 -6.23 -9.31
N ALA A 16 26.51 -5.86 -9.25
CA ALA A 16 27.16 -5.38 -8.03
C ALA A 16 26.54 -4.07 -7.51
N VAL A 17 26.16 -3.16 -8.43
CA VAL A 17 25.47 -1.92 -8.04
C VAL A 17 24.08 -2.18 -7.49
N TYR A 18 23.31 -3.05 -8.15
CA TYR A 18 21.98 -3.45 -7.63
C TYR A 18 22.11 -4.10 -6.25
N ALA A 19 23.16 -4.89 -6.06
CA ALA A 19 23.48 -5.50 -4.78
C ALA A 19 23.87 -4.46 -3.71
N ALA A 20 24.68 -3.45 -4.05
CA ALA A 20 25.09 -2.40 -3.12
C ALA A 20 23.91 -1.51 -2.69
N VAL A 21 23.11 -1.03 -3.66
CA VAL A 21 21.91 -0.23 -3.38
C VAL A 21 20.88 -1.08 -2.62
N GLY A 22 20.70 -2.35 -2.99
CA GLY A 22 19.84 -3.29 -2.29
C GLY A 22 20.29 -3.56 -0.85
N LEU A 23 21.60 -3.72 -0.61
CA LEU A 23 22.17 -3.86 0.73
C LEU A 23 21.87 -2.62 1.58
N ALA A 24 22.07 -1.43 1.04
CA ALA A 24 21.75 -0.17 1.71
C ALA A 24 20.25 -0.08 2.06
N LEU A 25 19.37 -0.50 1.15
CA LEU A 25 17.93 -0.58 1.39
C LEU A 25 17.58 -1.56 2.53
N VAL A 26 18.20 -2.74 2.58
CA VAL A 26 17.98 -3.71 3.68
C VAL A 26 18.38 -3.11 5.02
N MET A 27 19.51 -2.38 5.08
CA MET A 27 20.00 -1.77 6.32
C MET A 27 19.06 -0.68 6.85
N THR A 28 18.57 0.21 5.98
CA THR A 28 17.58 1.23 6.38
C THR A 28 16.25 0.61 6.76
N PHE A 29 15.78 -0.40 6.03
CA PHE A 29 14.53 -1.08 6.32
C PHE A 29 14.57 -1.84 7.66
N LYS A 30 15.66 -2.57 7.95
CA LYS A 30 15.84 -3.29 9.22
C LYS A 30 15.78 -2.35 10.43
N SER A 31 16.33 -1.13 10.32
CA SER A 31 16.39 -0.20 11.45
C SER A 31 15.16 0.67 11.64
N SER A 32 14.52 1.09 10.53
CA SER A 32 13.44 2.09 10.56
C SER A 32 12.11 1.61 9.98
N GLY A 33 12.08 0.43 9.32
CA GLY A 33 10.91 -0.05 8.57
C GLY A 33 10.58 0.77 7.33
N VAL A 34 11.51 1.64 6.90
CA VAL A 34 11.32 2.56 5.77
C VAL A 34 12.01 2.01 4.53
N VAL A 35 11.29 1.92 3.42
CA VAL A 35 11.91 1.74 2.11
C VAL A 35 12.36 3.11 1.61
N ASN A 36 13.68 3.34 1.59
CA ASN A 36 14.26 4.61 1.22
C ASN A 36 14.46 4.72 -0.29
N PHE A 37 13.52 5.35 -0.99
CA PHE A 37 13.63 5.61 -2.43
C PHE A 37 14.78 6.57 -2.79
N ALA A 38 15.28 7.36 -1.84
CA ALA A 38 16.40 8.28 -2.09
C ALA A 38 17.76 7.58 -2.11
N THR A 39 17.86 6.27 -1.83
CA THR A 39 19.14 5.54 -1.76
C THR A 39 19.94 5.67 -3.06
N GLY A 40 19.29 5.57 -4.23
CA GLY A 40 19.93 5.78 -5.54
C GLY A 40 20.42 7.22 -5.74
N ALA A 41 19.67 8.21 -5.26
CA ALA A 41 20.06 9.62 -5.32
C ALA A 41 21.23 9.95 -4.38
N VAL A 42 21.31 9.29 -3.23
CA VAL A 42 22.48 9.38 -2.32
C VAL A 42 23.72 8.78 -2.97
N ALA A 43 23.58 7.62 -3.64
CA ALA A 43 24.66 7.01 -4.41
C ALA A 43 25.17 7.96 -5.51
N LEU A 44 24.24 8.56 -6.26
CA LEU A 44 24.54 9.55 -7.29
C LEU A 44 25.24 10.80 -6.74
N TYR A 45 24.71 11.40 -5.67
CA TYR A 45 25.29 12.58 -5.05
C TYR A 45 26.72 12.32 -4.60
N THR A 46 26.96 11.17 -3.99
CA THR A 46 28.30 10.75 -3.53
C THR A 46 29.25 10.52 -4.70
N ALA A 47 28.76 9.94 -5.80
CA ALA A 47 29.56 9.74 -7.02
C ALA A 47 29.96 11.08 -7.67
N TYR A 48 29.05 12.06 -7.76
CA TYR A 48 29.38 13.41 -8.24
C TYR A 48 30.37 14.11 -7.30
N THR A 49 30.19 14.01 -6.00
CA THR A 49 31.13 14.56 -5.02
C THR A 49 32.53 13.97 -5.21
N TYR A 50 32.64 12.65 -5.41
CA TYR A 50 33.88 11.99 -5.70
C TYR A 50 34.50 12.46 -7.01
N ALA A 51 33.72 12.55 -8.10
CA ALA A 51 34.19 13.01 -9.39
C ALA A 51 34.78 14.42 -9.32
N LEU A 52 34.08 15.36 -8.67
CA LEU A 52 34.53 16.73 -8.49
C LEU A 52 35.77 16.85 -7.58
N LEU A 53 35.86 16.05 -6.51
CA LEU A 53 37.05 16.01 -5.66
C LEU A 53 38.30 15.49 -6.43
N ARG A 54 38.09 14.63 -7.42
CA ARG A 54 39.15 14.15 -8.32
C ARG A 54 39.66 15.25 -9.28
N THR A 55 38.84 16.25 -9.57
CA THR A 55 39.23 17.43 -10.34
C THR A 55 39.72 18.59 -9.47
N GLY A 56 39.66 18.47 -8.14
CA GLY A 56 40.08 19.50 -7.20
C GLY A 56 38.99 20.46 -6.77
N GLU A 57 37.73 20.11 -7.04
CA GLU A 57 36.57 20.93 -6.68
C GLU A 57 35.69 20.23 -5.64
N LEU A 58 35.09 20.97 -4.73
CA LEU A 58 34.08 20.48 -3.79
C LEU A 58 32.72 21.09 -4.15
N MET A 59 31.71 20.23 -4.38
CA MET A 59 30.35 20.67 -4.64
C MET A 59 29.69 21.27 -3.40
N VAL A 60 29.16 22.48 -3.50
CA VAL A 60 28.42 23.15 -2.43
C VAL A 60 26.92 22.91 -2.63
N PRO A 61 26.23 22.24 -1.72
CA PRO A 61 24.83 21.88 -1.92
C PRO A 61 23.83 23.05 -1.70
N ILE A 62 24.28 24.19 -1.20
CA ILE A 62 23.40 25.29 -0.76
C ILE A 62 23.15 26.26 -1.93
N PRO A 63 21.87 26.44 -2.40
CA PRO A 63 21.52 27.44 -3.40
C PRO A 63 21.90 28.85 -2.94
N GLY A 64 22.40 29.68 -3.88
CA GLY A 64 22.86 31.04 -3.57
C GLY A 64 24.35 31.17 -3.24
N LEU A 65 25.05 30.06 -2.92
CA LEU A 65 26.50 30.04 -2.76
C LEU A 65 27.18 29.61 -4.08
N PRO A 66 28.51 29.78 -4.24
CA PRO A 66 29.25 29.27 -5.40
C PRO A 66 28.90 27.78 -5.67
N ARG A 67 28.92 27.38 -6.95
CA ARG A 67 28.57 25.99 -7.33
C ARG A 67 29.59 25.00 -6.79
N THR A 68 30.87 25.37 -6.88
CA THR A 68 31.99 24.58 -6.40
C THR A 68 32.97 25.47 -5.64
N VAL A 69 33.75 24.88 -4.76
CA VAL A 69 34.90 25.51 -4.07
C VAL A 69 36.16 24.80 -4.55
N ASP A 70 37.12 25.56 -5.06
CA ASP A 70 38.41 25.05 -5.47
C ASP A 70 39.26 24.69 -4.23
N LEU A 71 39.80 23.49 -4.22
CA LEU A 71 40.61 22.94 -3.12
C LEU A 71 42.13 23.13 -3.37
N GLY A 72 42.49 23.82 -4.48
CA GLY A 72 43.87 24.08 -4.83
C GLY A 72 44.58 22.94 -5.57
N GLY A 73 43.85 21.91 -5.98
CA GLY A 73 44.36 20.80 -6.80
C GLY A 73 43.59 19.49 -6.67
N PRO A 74 43.79 18.57 -7.63
CA PRO A 74 43.07 17.28 -7.66
C PRO A 74 43.48 16.39 -6.48
N LEU A 75 42.48 15.79 -5.83
CA LEU A 75 42.68 14.83 -4.74
C LEU A 75 42.97 13.43 -5.32
N GLY A 76 43.87 12.67 -4.64
CA GLY A 76 44.06 11.25 -4.94
C GLY A 76 42.81 10.42 -4.72
N VAL A 77 42.79 9.18 -5.25
CA VAL A 77 41.64 8.28 -5.15
C VAL A 77 41.20 8.04 -3.69
N ALA A 78 42.16 7.69 -2.80
CA ALA A 78 41.83 7.34 -1.41
C ALA A 78 41.28 8.54 -0.59
N PRO A 79 41.87 9.74 -0.58
CA PRO A 79 41.33 10.90 0.14
C PRO A 79 40.00 11.38 -0.46
N ALA A 80 39.85 11.38 -1.81
CA ALA A 80 38.60 11.73 -2.46
C ALA A 80 37.47 10.77 -2.07
N MET A 81 37.73 9.45 -2.06
CA MET A 81 36.80 8.43 -1.64
C MET A 81 36.43 8.59 -0.16
N ALA A 82 37.40 8.74 0.72
CA ALA A 82 37.17 8.89 2.17
C ALA A 82 36.30 10.12 2.48
N LEU A 83 36.58 11.27 1.85
CA LEU A 83 35.83 12.50 2.05
C LEU A 83 34.40 12.38 1.51
N SER A 84 34.22 11.77 0.32
CA SER A 84 32.89 11.54 -0.27
C SER A 84 32.03 10.63 0.58
N LEU A 85 32.61 9.56 1.14
CA LEU A 85 31.90 8.65 2.04
C LEU A 85 31.57 9.28 3.40
N ALA A 86 32.45 10.16 3.91
CA ALA A 86 32.16 10.95 5.12
C ALA A 86 30.98 11.89 4.89
N ILE A 87 30.92 12.55 3.71
CA ILE A 87 29.78 13.39 3.31
C ILE A 87 28.50 12.52 3.17
N ALA A 88 28.58 11.35 2.57
CA ALA A 88 27.45 10.42 2.49
C ALA A 88 26.94 10.00 3.88
N ALA A 89 27.82 9.69 4.81
CA ALA A 89 27.47 9.39 6.21
C ALA A 89 26.74 10.57 6.86
N LEU A 90 27.28 11.79 6.70
CA LEU A 90 26.67 13.01 7.22
C LEU A 90 25.27 13.24 6.63
N LEU A 91 25.09 13.05 5.32
CA LEU A 91 23.78 13.14 4.67
C LEU A 91 22.80 12.13 5.29
N GLY A 92 23.21 10.87 5.51
CA GLY A 92 22.38 9.86 6.15
C GLY A 92 21.94 10.27 7.55
N LEU A 93 22.85 10.84 8.35
CA LEU A 93 22.53 11.35 9.70
C LEU A 93 21.55 12.53 9.63
N VAL A 94 21.79 13.49 8.75
CA VAL A 94 20.92 14.68 8.55
C VAL A 94 19.53 14.26 8.11
N PHE A 95 19.42 13.34 7.16
CA PHE A 95 18.14 12.88 6.66
C PHE A 95 17.34 12.15 7.75
N TYR A 96 17.99 11.29 8.53
CA TYR A 96 17.32 10.67 9.66
C TYR A 96 16.87 11.70 10.69
N ALA A 97 17.75 12.61 11.10
CA ALA A 97 17.46 13.60 12.14
C ALA A 97 16.30 14.53 11.77
N LEU A 98 16.34 15.07 10.54
CA LEU A 98 15.42 16.13 10.14
C LEU A 98 14.10 15.59 9.57
N ILE A 99 14.11 14.41 8.93
CA ILE A 99 12.96 13.91 8.17
C ILE A 99 12.37 12.66 8.85
N PHE A 100 13.15 11.60 9.04
CA PHE A 100 12.60 10.29 9.41
C PHE A 100 12.37 10.13 10.92
N ARG A 101 13.12 10.81 11.77
CA ARG A 101 12.89 10.83 13.20
C ARG A 101 11.55 11.50 13.57
N PRO A 102 11.20 12.70 13.05
CA PRO A 102 9.87 13.28 13.25
C PRO A 102 8.73 12.44 12.66
N LEU A 103 8.99 11.72 11.58
CA LEU A 103 8.00 10.85 10.93
C LEU A 103 7.93 9.43 11.54
N ARG A 104 8.54 9.19 12.71
CA ARG A 104 8.61 7.86 13.30
C ARG A 104 7.24 7.19 13.46
N ASP A 105 6.26 7.94 13.96
CA ASP A 105 4.90 7.45 14.19
C ASP A 105 3.98 7.61 12.96
N ALA A 106 4.51 8.18 11.87
CA ALA A 106 3.76 8.37 10.64
C ALA A 106 3.54 7.04 9.90
N PRO A 107 2.47 6.92 9.09
CA PRO A 107 2.21 5.76 8.25
C PRO A 107 3.41 5.43 7.34
N VAL A 108 3.60 4.14 7.03
CA VAL A 108 4.70 3.67 6.17
C VAL A 108 4.71 4.36 4.82
N ILE A 109 3.52 4.64 4.25
CA ILE A 109 3.38 5.37 2.97
C ILE A 109 3.92 6.79 3.09
N ALA A 110 3.64 7.50 4.19
CA ALA A 110 4.15 8.86 4.40
C ALA A 110 5.68 8.89 4.44
N LYS A 111 6.31 7.92 5.09
CA LYS A 111 7.77 7.76 5.13
C LYS A 111 8.35 7.47 3.73
N ALA A 112 7.68 6.61 2.95
CA ALA A 112 8.08 6.32 1.57
C ALA A 112 7.97 7.56 0.68
N VAL A 113 6.86 8.32 0.80
CA VAL A 113 6.68 9.57 0.02
C VAL A 113 7.69 10.65 0.45
N ALA A 114 8.03 10.75 1.74
CA ALA A 114 9.11 11.63 2.20
C ALA A 114 10.47 11.26 1.58
N SER A 115 10.77 9.96 1.43
CA SER A 115 12.00 9.53 0.74
C SER A 115 11.98 9.83 -0.76
N ILE A 116 10.82 9.81 -1.40
CA ILE A 116 10.64 10.28 -2.80
C ILE A 116 10.92 11.78 -2.88
N GLY A 117 10.37 12.57 -1.96
CA GLY A 117 10.67 14.01 -1.88
C GLY A 117 12.16 14.28 -1.75
N LEU A 118 12.85 13.52 -0.91
CA LEU A 118 14.29 13.60 -0.74
C LEU A 118 15.05 13.23 -2.03
N MET A 119 14.60 12.19 -2.74
CA MET A 119 15.16 11.82 -4.04
C MET A 119 15.04 12.98 -5.05
N ILE A 120 13.87 13.62 -5.14
CA ILE A 120 13.63 14.76 -6.02
C ILE A 120 14.55 15.93 -5.66
N VAL A 121 14.67 16.24 -4.36
CA VAL A 121 15.56 17.32 -3.88
C VAL A 121 17.01 17.06 -4.28
N LEU A 122 17.54 15.87 -4.03
CA LEU A 122 18.93 15.53 -4.35
C LEU A 122 19.20 15.59 -5.86
N GLN A 123 18.30 15.04 -6.68
CA GLN A 123 18.46 15.06 -8.14
C GLN A 123 18.41 16.49 -8.70
N ALA A 124 17.41 17.25 -8.26
CA ALA A 124 17.26 18.64 -8.68
C ALA A 124 18.46 19.50 -8.23
N LEU A 125 18.99 19.24 -7.03
CA LEU A 125 20.17 19.92 -6.52
C LEU A 125 21.42 19.61 -7.36
N ILE A 126 21.61 18.34 -7.72
CA ILE A 126 22.71 17.94 -8.62
C ILE A 126 22.57 18.64 -9.98
N ALA A 127 21.37 18.58 -10.58
CA ALA A 127 21.11 19.23 -11.87
C ALA A 127 21.39 20.75 -11.85
N LEU A 128 21.03 21.44 -10.76
CA LEU A 128 21.30 22.85 -10.55
C LEU A 128 22.78 23.17 -10.39
N ARG A 129 23.58 22.27 -9.77
CA ARG A 129 24.97 22.53 -9.44
C ARG A 129 25.91 22.11 -10.54
N VAL A 130 25.71 20.94 -11.12
CA VAL A 130 26.60 20.34 -12.13
C VAL A 130 26.04 20.52 -13.56
N GLY A 131 24.73 20.78 -13.66
CA GLY A 131 24.05 20.82 -14.96
C GLY A 131 23.57 19.43 -15.39
N THR A 132 23.23 19.32 -16.69
CA THR A 132 22.75 18.06 -17.30
C THR A 132 23.85 17.38 -18.13
N GLU A 133 25.07 17.88 -18.10
CA GLU A 133 26.20 17.32 -18.83
C GLU A 133 26.62 15.97 -18.27
N ILE A 134 27.06 15.10 -19.16
CA ILE A 134 27.55 13.78 -18.80
C ILE A 134 28.96 13.91 -18.26
N VAL A 135 29.19 13.53 -16.99
CA VAL A 135 30.53 13.54 -16.38
C VAL A 135 31.10 12.12 -16.43
N ALA A 136 32.22 11.97 -17.14
CA ALA A 136 33.01 10.74 -17.14
C ALA A 136 33.97 10.71 -15.95
N VAL A 137 34.13 9.57 -15.32
CA VAL A 137 34.99 9.36 -14.14
C VAL A 137 36.10 8.40 -14.49
N GLU A 138 37.34 8.72 -14.09
CA GLU A 138 38.47 7.85 -14.29
C GLU A 138 38.28 6.49 -13.59
N PRO A 139 38.73 5.37 -14.21
CA PRO A 139 38.67 4.05 -13.62
C PRO A 139 39.42 3.95 -12.29
N ILE A 140 38.83 3.30 -11.31
CA ILE A 140 39.41 3.06 -9.98
C ILE A 140 40.26 1.78 -10.01
N PHE A 141 39.79 0.78 -10.74
CA PHE A 141 40.51 -0.49 -10.94
C PHE A 141 41.29 -0.47 -12.26
N ALA A 142 42.39 -1.23 -12.33
CA ALA A 142 43.13 -1.36 -13.56
C ALA A 142 42.28 -1.90 -14.69
N LEU A 143 42.33 -1.26 -15.86
CA LEU A 143 41.59 -1.67 -17.06
C LEU A 143 42.34 -2.82 -17.77
N GLU A 144 42.38 -3.97 -17.15
CA GLU A 144 42.84 -5.21 -17.77
C GLU A 144 41.64 -5.96 -18.35
N SER A 145 41.90 -6.80 -19.33
CA SER A 145 40.86 -7.67 -19.91
C SER A 145 41.29 -9.12 -19.86
N ILE A 146 40.30 -9.99 -19.50
CA ILE A 146 40.49 -11.44 -19.53
C ILE A 146 39.81 -11.96 -20.79
N ALA A 147 40.52 -12.75 -21.60
CA ALA A 147 39.94 -13.43 -22.76
C ALA A 147 39.04 -14.61 -22.28
N ILE A 148 37.78 -14.53 -22.61
CA ILE A 148 36.82 -15.60 -22.36
C ILE A 148 36.30 -16.10 -23.71
N GLY A 149 36.92 -17.13 -24.23
CA GLY A 149 36.63 -17.59 -25.59
C GLY A 149 37.06 -16.57 -26.64
N ALA A 150 36.17 -16.17 -27.53
CA ALA A 150 36.38 -15.17 -28.56
C ALA A 150 36.18 -13.71 -28.07
N ARG A 151 35.75 -13.49 -26.84
CA ARG A 151 35.44 -12.16 -26.28
C ARG A 151 36.39 -11.78 -25.15
N GLN A 152 36.58 -10.48 -24.99
CA GLN A 152 37.31 -9.90 -23.85
C GLN A 152 36.32 -9.36 -22.83
N ALA A 153 36.49 -9.73 -21.55
CA ALA A 153 35.74 -9.22 -20.42
C ALA A 153 36.65 -8.32 -19.56
N PRO A 154 36.26 -7.06 -19.26
CA PRO A 154 36.99 -6.18 -18.38
C PRO A 154 37.07 -6.71 -16.96
N THR A 155 38.22 -6.69 -16.34
CA THR A 155 38.44 -7.20 -14.96
C THR A 155 37.85 -6.28 -13.90
N ASP A 156 37.64 -5.01 -14.19
CA ASP A 156 37.01 -4.00 -13.31
C ASP A 156 35.65 -4.47 -12.77
N ARG A 157 34.85 -5.18 -13.62
CA ARG A 157 33.54 -5.75 -13.24
C ARG A 157 33.66 -6.82 -12.18
N ILE A 158 34.67 -7.65 -12.28
CA ILE A 158 34.96 -8.72 -11.32
C ILE A 158 35.41 -8.13 -9.97
N TRP A 159 36.33 -7.15 -10.02
CA TRP A 159 36.80 -6.48 -8.82
C TRP A 159 35.71 -5.71 -8.10
N LEU A 160 34.79 -5.05 -8.85
CA LEU A 160 33.63 -4.38 -8.32
C LEU A 160 32.72 -5.39 -7.61
N ALA A 161 32.38 -6.50 -8.26
CA ALA A 161 31.52 -7.52 -7.67
C ALA A 161 32.17 -8.15 -6.41
N ALA A 162 33.46 -8.43 -6.46
CA ALA A 162 34.24 -8.96 -5.33
C ALA A 162 34.22 -7.97 -4.14
N THR A 163 34.37 -6.68 -4.40
CA THR A 163 34.32 -5.63 -3.37
C THR A 163 32.95 -5.59 -2.69
N ILE A 164 31.86 -5.62 -3.46
CA ILE A 164 30.49 -5.59 -2.91
C ILE A 164 30.17 -6.88 -2.14
N ILE A 165 30.63 -8.03 -2.62
CA ILE A 165 30.49 -9.32 -1.90
C ILE A 165 31.28 -9.26 -0.58
N ALA A 166 32.49 -8.70 -0.56
CA ALA A 166 33.27 -8.55 0.67
C ALA A 166 32.56 -7.61 1.67
N ILE A 167 31.99 -6.49 1.21
CA ILE A 167 31.21 -5.57 2.05
C ILE A 167 29.96 -6.28 2.61
N ALA A 168 29.25 -7.05 1.78
CA ALA A 168 28.10 -7.82 2.21
C ALA A 168 28.47 -8.89 3.25
N LEU A 169 29.63 -9.53 3.09
CA LEU A 169 30.15 -10.47 4.08
C LEU A 169 30.44 -9.78 5.41
N VAL A 170 31.17 -8.65 5.39
CA VAL A 170 31.45 -7.86 6.59
C VAL A 170 30.13 -7.38 7.24
N ALA A 171 29.20 -6.82 6.46
CA ALA A 171 27.90 -6.42 6.97
C ALA A 171 27.15 -7.61 7.61
N THR A 172 27.15 -8.78 6.97
CA THR A 172 26.50 -9.99 7.51
C THR A 172 27.11 -10.41 8.82
N LEU A 173 28.46 -10.40 8.93
CA LEU A 173 29.18 -10.72 10.15
C LEU A 173 28.87 -9.71 11.27
N VAL A 174 28.87 -8.42 10.95
CA VAL A 174 28.50 -7.35 11.89
C VAL A 174 27.06 -7.52 12.38
N PHE A 175 26.10 -7.70 11.49
CA PHE A 175 24.69 -7.83 11.88
C PHE A 175 24.37 -9.13 12.61
N ARG A 176 25.14 -10.22 12.36
CA ARG A 176 24.89 -11.52 12.98
C ARG A 176 25.59 -11.68 14.32
N PHE A 177 26.81 -11.15 14.49
CA PHE A 177 27.66 -11.48 15.64
C PHE A 177 27.97 -10.28 16.54
N SER A 178 27.76 -9.02 16.09
CA SER A 178 28.04 -7.88 16.93
C SER A 178 26.86 -7.50 17.83
N ARG A 179 27.14 -6.86 18.97
CA ARG A 179 26.12 -6.27 19.84
C ARG A 179 25.24 -5.25 19.09
N PHE A 180 25.82 -4.53 18.14
CA PHE A 180 25.09 -3.58 17.29
C PHE A 180 24.06 -4.28 16.40
N GLY A 181 24.44 -5.40 15.78
CA GLY A 181 23.53 -6.17 14.93
C GLY A 181 22.35 -6.76 15.71
N ILE A 182 22.64 -7.39 16.87
CA ILE A 182 21.62 -7.93 17.77
C ILE A 182 20.68 -6.84 18.26
N ALA A 183 21.22 -5.68 18.67
CA ALA A 183 20.43 -4.54 19.10
C ALA A 183 19.55 -3.98 17.96
N THR A 184 20.06 -3.97 16.70
CA THR A 184 19.26 -3.57 15.52
C THR A 184 18.09 -4.52 15.29
N GLU A 185 18.31 -5.82 15.44
CA GLU A 185 17.26 -6.82 15.24
C GLU A 185 16.21 -6.76 16.36
N ALA A 186 16.61 -6.59 17.60
CA ALA A 186 15.72 -6.38 18.75
C ALA A 186 14.86 -5.10 18.57
N ALA A 187 15.48 -3.98 18.16
CA ALA A 187 14.77 -2.74 17.88
C ALA A 187 13.82 -2.85 16.67
N ALA A 188 14.15 -3.70 15.70
CA ALA A 188 13.31 -3.99 14.55
C ALA A 188 12.09 -4.83 14.90
N GLU A 189 12.19 -5.77 15.84
CA GLU A 189 11.06 -6.59 16.28
C GLU A 189 10.13 -5.83 17.21
N SER A 190 10.66 -5.14 18.20
CA SER A 190 9.88 -4.38 19.16
C SER A 190 10.63 -3.16 19.66
N GLU A 191 10.24 -1.97 19.20
CA GLU A 191 10.81 -0.71 19.72
C GLU A 191 10.55 -0.53 21.22
N LYS A 192 9.34 -0.89 21.68
CA LYS A 192 8.97 -0.82 23.11
C LYS A 192 9.81 -1.80 23.92
N GLY A 193 10.00 -3.04 23.45
CA GLY A 193 10.84 -4.03 24.07
C GLY A 193 12.31 -3.57 24.14
N ALA A 194 12.83 -2.95 23.08
CA ALA A 194 14.19 -2.41 23.07
C ALA A 194 14.37 -1.29 24.10
N TYR A 195 13.40 -0.38 24.25
CA TYR A 195 13.46 0.65 25.31
C TYR A 195 13.48 0.04 26.72
N LEU A 196 12.65 -0.97 26.96
CA LEU A 196 12.58 -1.64 28.26
C LEU A 196 13.90 -2.37 28.62
N THR A 197 14.67 -2.81 27.62
CA THR A 197 15.99 -3.41 27.82
C THR A 197 17.13 -2.39 27.82
N GLY A 198 16.83 -1.08 27.84
CA GLY A 198 17.82 0.00 27.91
C GLY A 198 18.49 0.33 26.57
N LEU A 199 18.04 -0.25 25.47
CA LEU A 199 18.51 0.09 24.14
C LEU A 199 17.83 1.38 23.65
N SER A 200 18.56 2.20 22.89
CA SER A 200 18.02 3.39 22.24
C SER A 200 17.77 3.13 20.75
N PRO A 201 16.52 2.86 20.31
CA PRO A 201 16.20 2.65 18.90
C PRO A 201 16.62 3.82 18.02
N ASP A 202 16.56 5.06 18.52
CA ASP A 202 16.99 6.24 17.77
C ASP A 202 18.49 6.21 17.45
N ARG A 203 19.36 5.90 18.42
CA ARG A 203 20.83 5.80 18.17
C ARG A 203 21.15 4.68 17.19
N ILE A 204 20.45 3.57 17.30
CA ILE A 204 20.58 2.43 16.39
C ILE A 204 20.17 2.83 14.97
N ALA A 205 19.05 3.54 14.82
CA ALA A 205 18.59 4.03 13.52
C ALA A 205 19.56 5.05 12.92
N PHE A 206 20.06 6.02 13.71
CA PHE A 206 21.09 6.97 13.29
C PHE A 206 22.33 6.27 12.66
N SER A 207 22.88 5.28 13.38
CA SER A 207 24.05 4.54 12.91
C SER A 207 23.75 3.74 11.64
N ASN A 208 22.59 3.13 11.56
CA ASN A 208 22.17 2.37 10.36
C ASN A 208 21.94 3.28 9.14
N TRP A 209 21.40 4.47 9.32
CA TRP A 209 21.21 5.44 8.22
C TRP A 209 22.54 5.96 7.69
N ALA A 210 23.49 6.28 8.58
CA ALA A 210 24.85 6.66 8.18
C ALA A 210 25.53 5.52 7.41
N LEU A 211 25.52 4.31 7.96
CA LEU A 211 26.15 3.14 7.34
C LEU A 211 25.52 2.77 6.00
N SER A 212 24.19 2.83 5.90
CA SER A 212 23.45 2.64 4.65
C SER A 212 23.86 3.65 3.58
N SER A 213 23.97 4.93 3.95
CA SER A 213 24.40 5.99 3.02
C SER A 213 25.84 5.83 2.54
N VAL A 214 26.73 5.35 3.44
CA VAL A 214 28.12 4.99 3.06
C VAL A 214 28.13 3.84 2.06
N VAL A 215 27.38 2.78 2.30
CA VAL A 215 27.31 1.62 1.40
C VAL A 215 26.70 2.01 0.04
N ALA A 216 25.63 2.79 0.04
CA ALA A 216 25.03 3.32 -1.20
C ALA A 216 26.03 4.21 -1.96
N GLY A 217 26.70 5.13 -1.25
CA GLY A 217 27.68 6.04 -1.82
C GLY A 217 28.89 5.30 -2.40
N LEU A 218 29.38 4.29 -1.72
CA LEU A 218 30.47 3.46 -2.24
C LEU A 218 30.05 2.73 -3.52
N GLY A 219 28.84 2.14 -3.56
CA GLY A 219 28.28 1.57 -4.78
C GLY A 219 28.22 2.58 -5.91
N GLY A 220 27.79 3.82 -5.63
CA GLY A 220 27.76 4.93 -6.60
C GLY A 220 29.13 5.32 -7.13
N ILE A 221 30.14 5.43 -6.25
CA ILE A 221 31.51 5.74 -6.65
C ILE A 221 32.08 4.64 -7.55
N LEU A 222 31.93 3.39 -7.16
CA LEU A 222 32.49 2.24 -7.86
C LEU A 222 31.91 2.01 -9.26
N ILE A 223 30.64 2.38 -9.50
CA ILE A 223 30.01 2.26 -10.84
C ILE A 223 30.28 3.47 -11.73
N ALA A 224 30.67 4.61 -11.17
CA ALA A 224 30.83 5.86 -11.91
C ALA A 224 31.76 5.77 -13.13
N PRO A 225 32.87 5.00 -13.11
CA PRO A 225 33.69 4.76 -14.29
C PRO A 225 33.02 3.93 -15.38
N ILE A 226 31.99 3.15 -15.03
CA ILE A 226 31.32 2.21 -15.94
C ILE A 226 30.07 2.85 -16.57
N VAL A 227 29.31 3.57 -15.74
CA VAL A 227 28.10 4.28 -16.16
C VAL A 227 28.32 5.76 -15.92
N ALA A 228 28.44 6.52 -16.98
CA ALA A 228 28.68 7.95 -16.91
C ALA A 228 27.62 8.64 -16.01
N LEU A 229 28.05 9.59 -15.21
CA LEU A 229 27.21 10.30 -14.27
C LEU A 229 26.16 11.13 -15.01
N ASN A 230 24.90 10.82 -14.78
CA ASN A 230 23.74 11.55 -15.25
C ASN A 230 22.71 11.66 -14.12
N PRO A 231 22.12 12.84 -13.84
CA PRO A 231 21.22 13.06 -12.71
C PRO A 231 20.03 12.10 -12.60
N VAL A 232 19.54 11.57 -13.72
CA VAL A 232 18.37 10.67 -13.77
C VAL A 232 18.76 9.20 -13.75
N ALA A 233 19.83 8.82 -14.49
CA ALA A 233 20.16 7.42 -14.76
C ALA A 233 20.41 6.58 -13.50
N TYR A 234 21.17 7.11 -12.55
CA TYR A 234 21.48 6.40 -11.29
C TYR A 234 20.27 6.14 -10.40
N SER A 235 19.28 7.02 -10.46
CA SER A 235 18.08 6.85 -9.65
C SER A 235 17.25 5.67 -10.12
N MET A 236 17.38 5.27 -11.39
CA MET A 236 16.71 4.10 -11.93
C MET A 236 17.28 2.77 -11.41
N PHE A 237 18.51 2.75 -10.86
CA PHE A 237 19.08 1.57 -10.20
C PHE A 237 18.27 1.13 -8.97
N ILE A 238 17.41 2.01 -8.42
CA ILE A 238 16.53 1.67 -7.32
C ILE A 238 15.56 0.52 -7.71
N VAL A 239 15.15 0.41 -8.98
CA VAL A 239 14.14 -0.58 -9.40
C VAL A 239 14.69 -2.01 -9.35
N PRO A 240 15.82 -2.35 -10.01
CA PRO A 240 16.44 -3.68 -9.85
C PRO A 240 16.92 -3.94 -8.41
N ALA A 241 17.37 -2.91 -7.69
CA ALA A 241 17.77 -3.05 -6.29
C ALA A 241 16.57 -3.38 -5.38
N LEU A 242 15.40 -2.77 -5.61
CA LEU A 242 14.16 -3.13 -4.92
C LEU A 242 13.70 -4.56 -5.27
N ALA A 243 13.87 -4.99 -6.53
CA ALA A 243 13.60 -6.36 -6.93
C ALA A 243 14.50 -7.34 -6.15
N ALA A 244 15.79 -7.06 -6.07
CA ALA A 244 16.75 -7.86 -5.31
C ALA A 244 16.42 -7.88 -3.80
N THR A 245 16.06 -6.74 -3.22
CA THR A 245 15.65 -6.62 -1.81
C THR A 245 14.36 -7.37 -1.51
N LEU A 246 13.42 -7.38 -2.44
CA LEU A 246 12.18 -8.14 -2.31
C LEU A 246 12.45 -9.65 -2.27
N VAL A 247 13.37 -10.15 -3.10
CA VAL A 247 13.82 -11.55 -3.07
C VAL A 247 14.45 -11.88 -1.71
N GLY A 248 15.23 -10.95 -1.13
CA GLY A 248 15.78 -11.02 0.23
C GLY A 248 14.73 -10.79 1.32
N ASN A 249 13.46 -10.58 0.97
CA ASN A 249 12.35 -10.27 1.89
C ASN A 249 12.66 -9.07 2.81
N PHE A 250 13.45 -8.09 2.35
CA PHE A 250 13.95 -6.93 3.09
C PHE A 250 14.68 -7.27 4.41
N ARG A 251 15.00 -8.54 4.64
CA ARG A 251 15.65 -9.05 5.87
C ARG A 251 17.01 -9.66 5.60
N SER A 252 17.15 -10.42 4.52
CA SER A 252 18.37 -11.18 4.22
C SER A 252 19.33 -10.36 3.36
N ILE A 253 20.44 -9.93 3.95
CA ILE A 253 21.56 -9.27 3.27
C ILE A 253 22.07 -10.14 2.12
N TRP A 254 22.34 -11.44 2.41
CA TRP A 254 22.96 -12.33 1.46
C TRP A 254 22.08 -12.64 0.23
N LEU A 255 20.80 -12.93 0.46
CA LEU A 255 19.85 -13.17 -0.65
C LEU A 255 19.66 -11.92 -1.53
N THR A 256 19.68 -10.72 -0.93
CA THR A 256 19.59 -9.46 -1.68
C THR A 256 20.81 -9.26 -2.59
N VAL A 257 22.02 -9.53 -2.07
CA VAL A 257 23.26 -9.37 -2.85
C VAL A 257 23.32 -10.39 -3.99
N VAL A 258 23.03 -11.65 -3.71
CA VAL A 258 22.98 -12.69 -4.75
C VAL A 258 21.93 -12.35 -5.81
N ALA A 259 20.73 -11.93 -5.40
CA ALA A 259 19.68 -11.56 -6.34
C ALA A 259 20.07 -10.34 -7.21
N GLY A 260 20.72 -9.33 -6.61
CA GLY A 260 21.25 -8.18 -7.37
C GLY A 260 22.24 -8.58 -8.44
N ILE A 261 23.22 -9.42 -8.08
CA ILE A 261 24.21 -9.95 -9.02
C ILE A 261 23.55 -10.78 -10.13
N VAL A 262 22.61 -11.65 -9.79
CA VAL A 262 21.85 -12.48 -10.76
C VAL A 262 21.05 -11.61 -11.71
N ILE A 263 20.38 -10.56 -11.22
CA ILE A 263 19.64 -9.62 -12.08
C ILE A 263 20.59 -8.99 -13.09
N GLY A 264 21.72 -8.44 -12.67
CA GLY A 264 22.67 -7.82 -13.58
C GLY A 264 23.26 -8.79 -14.60
N ALA A 265 23.60 -10.01 -14.18
CA ALA A 265 24.08 -11.08 -15.05
C ALA A 265 23.02 -11.47 -16.11
N LEU A 266 21.77 -11.67 -15.70
CA LEU A 266 20.67 -11.99 -16.62
C LEU A 266 20.36 -10.81 -17.58
N GLN A 267 20.46 -9.56 -17.13
CA GLN A 267 20.30 -8.40 -18.00
C GLN A 267 21.39 -8.33 -19.09
N ALA A 268 22.64 -8.63 -18.75
CA ALA A 268 23.71 -8.69 -19.73
C ALA A 268 23.50 -9.88 -20.71
N GLU A 269 22.95 -10.98 -20.24
CA GLU A 269 22.64 -12.12 -21.08
C GLU A 269 21.53 -11.81 -22.11
N THR A 270 20.59 -10.94 -21.81
CA THR A 270 19.60 -10.47 -22.80
C THR A 270 20.27 -9.80 -24.00
N THR A 271 21.38 -9.09 -23.81
CA THR A 271 22.14 -8.48 -24.90
C THR A 271 22.79 -9.56 -25.78
N ASN A 272 23.28 -10.64 -25.19
CA ASN A 272 23.78 -11.81 -25.93
C ASN A 272 22.66 -12.47 -26.78
N LEU A 273 21.49 -12.69 -26.17
CA LEU A 273 20.34 -13.25 -26.88
C LEU A 273 19.86 -12.36 -28.03
N GLN A 274 19.89 -11.03 -27.86
CA GLN A 274 19.56 -10.05 -28.89
C GLN A 274 20.55 -10.09 -30.08
N SER A 275 21.82 -10.38 -29.83
CA SER A 275 22.83 -10.52 -30.88
C SER A 275 22.78 -11.88 -31.58
N THR A 276 22.21 -12.91 -30.93
CA THR A 276 22.16 -14.28 -31.42
C THR A 276 20.84 -14.59 -32.15
N PHE A 277 19.73 -14.03 -31.69
CA PHE A 277 18.39 -14.30 -32.20
C PHE A 277 17.71 -13.04 -32.74
N ASP A 278 17.52 -12.90 -34.05
CA ASP A 278 16.87 -11.72 -34.64
C ASP A 278 15.43 -11.46 -34.16
N ARG A 279 14.75 -12.50 -33.72
CA ARG A 279 13.37 -12.39 -33.17
C ARG A 279 13.30 -11.98 -31.69
N PHE A 280 14.44 -11.94 -30.99
CA PHE A 280 14.44 -11.55 -29.57
C PHE A 280 14.21 -10.03 -29.44
N PRO A 281 13.34 -9.56 -28.54
CA PRO A 281 13.02 -8.15 -28.40
C PRO A 281 14.29 -7.31 -28.16
N ARG A 282 14.52 -6.28 -28.99
CA ARG A 282 15.70 -5.43 -28.86
C ARG A 282 15.57 -4.37 -27.77
N ALA A 283 14.35 -3.95 -27.45
CA ALA A 283 14.08 -2.96 -26.41
C ALA A 283 13.33 -3.62 -25.22
N GLY A 284 13.62 -3.20 -24.00
CA GLY A 284 12.90 -3.57 -22.78
C GLY A 284 13.15 -4.98 -22.26
N ALA A 285 13.92 -5.82 -22.94
CA ALA A 285 14.15 -7.21 -22.50
C ALA A 285 14.97 -7.23 -21.20
N ALA A 286 15.95 -6.35 -21.05
CA ALA A 286 16.74 -6.23 -19.83
C ALA A 286 15.89 -5.73 -18.63
N GLU A 287 15.01 -4.76 -18.88
CA GLU A 287 14.10 -4.19 -17.89
C GLU A 287 12.98 -5.16 -17.49
N ALA A 288 12.68 -6.16 -18.31
CA ALA A 288 11.76 -7.24 -17.95
C ALA A 288 12.31 -8.16 -16.85
N ILE A 289 13.62 -8.32 -16.70
CA ILE A 289 14.24 -9.26 -15.76
C ILE A 289 13.87 -8.94 -14.29
N PRO A 290 14.01 -7.71 -13.77
CA PRO A 290 13.56 -7.38 -12.43
C PRO A 290 12.08 -7.64 -12.21
N LEU A 291 11.23 -7.30 -13.18
CA LEU A 291 9.78 -7.52 -13.12
C LEU A 291 9.44 -9.02 -13.05
N LEU A 292 10.02 -9.82 -13.94
CA LEU A 292 9.81 -11.28 -13.98
C LEU A 292 10.25 -11.93 -12.67
N LEU A 293 11.40 -11.53 -12.15
CA LEU A 293 11.93 -12.04 -10.88
C LEU A 293 11.00 -11.70 -9.71
N ILE A 294 10.48 -10.47 -9.65
CA ILE A 294 9.47 -10.07 -8.66
C ILE A 294 8.22 -10.95 -8.79
N LEU A 295 7.68 -11.12 -10.00
CA LEU A 295 6.47 -11.92 -10.23
C LEU A 295 6.67 -13.38 -9.84
N VAL A 296 7.78 -13.97 -10.24
CA VAL A 296 8.16 -15.35 -9.87
C VAL A 296 8.24 -15.49 -8.35
N PHE A 297 8.95 -14.57 -7.68
CA PHE A 297 9.09 -14.59 -6.24
C PHE A 297 7.73 -14.48 -5.52
N LEU A 298 6.83 -13.60 -5.98
CA LEU A 298 5.51 -13.42 -5.41
C LEU A 298 4.59 -14.64 -5.61
N VAL A 299 4.75 -15.34 -6.75
CA VAL A 299 4.00 -16.58 -7.00
C VAL A 299 4.43 -17.69 -6.04
N PHE A 300 5.74 -17.85 -5.83
CA PHE A 300 6.28 -18.96 -5.02
C PHE A 300 6.23 -18.68 -3.51
N LYS A 301 6.45 -17.46 -3.06
CA LYS A 301 6.50 -17.15 -1.62
C LYS A 301 5.24 -16.54 -1.05
N GLY A 302 4.41 -15.82 -1.80
CA GLY A 302 3.05 -15.37 -1.47
C GLY A 302 2.75 -14.82 -0.05
N ARG A 303 3.77 -14.61 0.79
CA ARG A 303 3.61 -14.12 2.15
C ARG A 303 3.78 -12.60 2.17
N PRO A 304 2.91 -11.86 2.90
CA PRO A 304 3.13 -10.44 3.11
C PRO A 304 4.48 -10.21 3.79
N LEU A 305 5.11 -9.05 3.52
CA LEU A 305 6.30 -8.62 4.26
C LEU A 305 5.99 -8.64 5.75
N PRO A 306 6.98 -9.01 6.60
CA PRO A 306 6.80 -8.95 8.03
C PRO A 306 6.53 -7.50 8.43
N ASP A 307 5.28 -7.23 8.82
CA ASP A 307 4.92 -5.97 9.46
C ASP A 307 5.56 -5.93 10.85
N ARG A 308 6.17 -4.81 11.19
CA ARG A 308 6.62 -4.56 12.56
C ARG A 308 5.41 -4.62 13.48
N GLY A 309 5.32 -5.66 14.27
CA GLY A 309 4.55 -5.97 15.49
C GLY A 309 3.42 -5.09 15.98
N SER A 310 2.71 -4.39 15.13
CA SER A 310 1.42 -3.78 15.42
C SER A 310 0.67 -3.57 14.11
N ILE A 311 -0.62 -3.74 14.13
CA ILE A 311 -1.52 -3.34 13.05
C ILE A 311 -1.32 -1.84 12.84
N VAL A 312 -0.35 -1.47 12.00
CA VAL A 312 -0.18 -0.07 11.57
C VAL A 312 -1.38 0.21 10.67
N ARG A 313 -2.42 0.78 11.26
CA ARG A 313 -3.56 1.31 10.51
C ARG A 313 -2.98 2.30 9.50
N GLN A 314 -3.10 1.99 8.22
CA GLN A 314 -2.70 2.91 7.15
C GLN A 314 -3.67 4.10 7.17
N ARG A 315 -3.36 5.12 7.95
CA ARG A 315 -4.10 6.37 7.96
C ARG A 315 -3.65 7.20 6.74
N LEU A 316 -4.27 6.95 5.61
CA LEU A 316 -4.37 7.97 4.55
C LEU A 316 -5.45 8.96 4.99
N GLY A 317 -5.33 10.23 4.60
CA GLY A 317 -6.29 11.26 4.96
C GLY A 317 -7.75 10.88 4.67
N HIS A 318 -8.69 11.52 5.36
CA HIS A 318 -10.12 11.26 5.24
C HIS A 318 -10.61 11.42 3.79
N ALA A 319 -11.42 10.47 3.30
CA ALA A 319 -12.04 10.50 1.97
C ALA A 319 -13.48 11.05 2.08
N PRO A 320 -13.69 12.38 1.92
CA PRO A 320 -14.96 13.00 2.20
C PRO A 320 -16.06 12.48 1.26
N ARG A 321 -17.24 12.22 1.81
CA ARG A 321 -18.44 11.90 1.02
C ARG A 321 -19.04 13.19 0.48
N PRO A 322 -19.15 13.39 -0.84
CA PRO A 322 -19.75 14.58 -1.39
C PRO A 322 -21.27 14.59 -1.14
N GLU A 323 -21.77 15.46 -0.29
CA GLU A 323 -23.21 15.59 -0.01
C GLU A 323 -23.95 16.17 -1.21
N ARG A 324 -23.37 17.20 -1.84
CA ARG A 324 -23.88 17.82 -3.06
C ARG A 324 -22.82 17.71 -4.14
N ILE A 325 -23.19 17.21 -5.33
CA ILE A 325 -22.27 17.04 -6.45
C ILE A 325 -22.48 18.16 -7.47
N LEU A 326 -23.72 18.44 -7.87
CA LEU A 326 -24.02 19.32 -8.99
C LEU A 326 -23.69 20.79 -8.71
N ALA A 327 -24.05 21.33 -7.55
CA ALA A 327 -23.87 22.76 -7.28
C ALA A 327 -22.37 23.16 -7.21
N PRO A 328 -21.49 22.47 -6.45
CA PRO A 328 -20.05 22.74 -6.48
C PRO A 328 -19.43 22.53 -7.85
N ALA A 329 -19.88 21.49 -8.60
CA ALA A 329 -19.39 21.21 -9.94
C ALA A 329 -19.72 22.35 -10.91
N LEU A 330 -20.96 22.87 -10.89
CA LEU A 330 -21.37 23.99 -11.74
C LEU A 330 -20.56 25.26 -11.46
N VAL A 331 -20.29 25.56 -10.18
CA VAL A 331 -19.45 26.71 -9.82
C VAL A 331 -18.01 26.51 -10.30
N ALA A 332 -17.42 25.35 -10.09
CA ALA A 332 -16.06 25.05 -10.56
C ALA A 332 -15.96 25.12 -12.09
N VAL A 333 -16.95 24.58 -12.80
CA VAL A 333 -17.04 24.65 -14.27
C VAL A 333 -17.16 26.10 -14.73
N ALA A 334 -18.04 26.91 -14.11
CA ALA A 334 -18.17 28.31 -14.45
C ALA A 334 -16.85 29.08 -14.28
N ILE A 335 -16.15 28.87 -13.17
CA ILE A 335 -14.83 29.49 -12.93
C ILE A 335 -13.82 29.04 -14.01
N ALA A 336 -13.76 27.74 -14.32
CA ALA A 336 -12.84 27.21 -15.32
C ALA A 336 -13.14 27.74 -16.73
N VAL A 337 -14.42 27.81 -17.12
CA VAL A 337 -14.85 28.37 -18.41
C VAL A 337 -14.49 29.87 -18.52
N VAL A 338 -14.77 30.68 -17.49
CA VAL A 338 -14.37 32.07 -17.46
C VAL A 338 -12.86 32.22 -17.57
N ALA A 339 -12.10 31.41 -16.81
CA ALA A 339 -10.63 31.42 -16.89
C ALA A 339 -10.15 31.12 -18.34
N LEU A 340 -10.71 30.11 -19.01
CA LEU A 340 -10.38 29.75 -20.39
C LEU A 340 -10.77 30.80 -21.41
N LEU A 341 -11.90 31.54 -21.19
CA LEU A 341 -12.33 32.60 -22.08
C LEU A 341 -11.46 33.85 -21.97
N VAL A 342 -11.06 34.22 -20.77
CA VAL A 342 -10.26 35.43 -20.49
C VAL A 342 -8.78 35.23 -20.80
N THR A 343 -8.28 34.02 -20.70
CA THR A 343 -6.83 33.71 -20.93
C THR A 343 -6.56 33.29 -22.37
N GLY A 344 -5.30 33.52 -22.84
CA GLY A 344 -4.77 33.06 -24.12
C GLY A 344 -3.31 32.64 -24.00
N GLY A 345 -2.72 32.14 -25.06
CA GLY A 345 -1.30 31.78 -25.11
C GLY A 345 -0.87 30.79 -24.01
N SER A 346 0.27 31.06 -23.38
CA SER A 346 0.88 30.21 -22.35
C SER A 346 -0.04 29.99 -21.14
N TYR A 347 -0.87 30.96 -20.75
CA TYR A 347 -1.79 30.79 -19.62
C TYR A 347 -2.89 29.77 -19.91
N ARG A 348 -3.51 29.82 -21.11
CA ARG A 348 -4.49 28.81 -21.51
C ARG A 348 -3.84 27.45 -21.66
N ALA A 349 -2.63 27.37 -22.20
CA ALA A 349 -1.87 26.12 -22.29
C ALA A 349 -1.62 25.50 -20.91
N ALA A 350 -1.24 26.31 -19.92
CA ALA A 350 -1.02 25.86 -18.56
C ALA A 350 -2.32 25.40 -17.87
N ILE A 351 -3.45 26.06 -18.15
CA ILE A 351 -4.77 25.61 -17.65
C ILE A 351 -5.15 24.25 -18.29
N ILE A 352 -4.92 24.06 -19.58
CA ILE A 352 -5.16 22.78 -20.27
C ILE A 352 -4.31 21.68 -19.65
N SER A 353 -3.00 21.92 -19.45
CA SER A 353 -2.11 20.96 -18.77
C SER A 353 -2.60 20.65 -17.36
N SER A 354 -3.02 21.65 -16.58
CA SER A 354 -3.62 21.46 -15.26
C SER A 354 -4.86 20.57 -15.31
N ILE A 355 -5.73 20.76 -16.30
CA ILE A 355 -6.93 19.93 -16.50
C ILE A 355 -6.55 18.47 -16.80
N ILE A 356 -5.61 18.24 -17.71
CA ILE A 356 -5.18 16.89 -18.09
C ILE A 356 -4.52 16.18 -16.90
N PHE A 357 -3.60 16.85 -16.19
CA PHE A 357 -2.98 16.29 -14.98
C PHE A 357 -4.00 16.05 -13.86
N ALA A 358 -5.06 16.86 -13.75
CA ALA A 358 -6.15 16.61 -12.80
C ALA A 358 -6.88 15.29 -13.11
N VAL A 359 -7.09 14.95 -14.41
CA VAL A 359 -7.69 13.66 -14.79
C VAL A 359 -6.76 12.49 -14.42
N ILE A 360 -5.44 12.63 -14.64
CA ILE A 360 -4.46 11.62 -14.19
C ILE A 360 -4.51 11.50 -12.66
N ALA A 361 -4.59 12.61 -11.95
CA ALA A 361 -4.68 12.65 -10.50
C ALA A 361 -5.97 11.97 -9.98
N LEU A 362 -7.12 12.11 -10.66
CA LEU A 362 -8.35 11.39 -10.34
C LEU A 362 -8.16 9.86 -10.41
N SER A 363 -7.31 9.36 -11.30
CA SER A 363 -6.96 7.93 -11.35
C SER A 363 -6.30 7.46 -10.05
N GLN A 364 -5.41 8.30 -9.48
CA GLN A 364 -4.75 8.04 -8.19
C GLN A 364 -5.74 8.11 -7.02
N VAL A 365 -6.74 9.01 -7.06
CA VAL A 365 -7.79 9.07 -6.04
C VAL A 365 -8.51 7.73 -5.95
N VAL A 366 -8.83 7.11 -7.08
CA VAL A 366 -9.53 5.81 -7.10
C VAL A 366 -8.63 4.69 -6.60
N VAL A 367 -7.41 4.57 -7.13
CA VAL A 367 -6.52 3.43 -6.81
C VAL A 367 -5.91 3.60 -5.42
N THR A 368 -5.29 4.74 -5.15
CA THR A 368 -4.59 4.94 -3.86
C THR A 368 -5.53 5.54 -2.82
N GLY A 369 -6.30 6.57 -3.19
CA GLY A 369 -7.17 7.28 -2.26
C GLY A 369 -8.30 6.41 -1.71
N TYR A 370 -9.00 5.65 -2.54
CA TYR A 370 -10.17 4.86 -2.12
C TYR A 370 -9.84 3.43 -1.72
N THR A 371 -8.81 2.77 -2.29
CA THR A 371 -8.49 1.38 -1.94
C THR A 371 -7.18 1.22 -1.17
N GLY A 372 -6.42 2.29 -0.96
CA GLY A 372 -5.14 2.24 -0.25
C GLY A 372 -4.02 1.51 -1.03
N GLN A 373 -4.23 1.22 -2.33
CA GLN A 373 -3.23 0.53 -3.13
C GLN A 373 -2.28 1.54 -3.77
N VAL A 374 -1.06 1.64 -3.27
CA VAL A 374 -0.06 2.57 -3.82
C VAL A 374 0.40 2.07 -5.19
N SER A 375 0.09 2.84 -6.24
CA SER A 375 0.50 2.56 -7.61
C SER A 375 1.34 3.71 -8.17
N LEU A 376 2.56 3.41 -8.62
CA LEU A 376 3.44 4.36 -9.29
C LEU A 376 3.33 4.28 -10.82
N ALA A 377 2.43 3.45 -11.36
CA ALA A 377 2.28 3.22 -12.79
C ALA A 377 1.23 4.12 -13.47
N GLN A 378 0.55 5.03 -12.76
CA GLN A 378 -0.61 5.75 -13.33
C GLN A 378 -0.22 6.65 -14.51
N LEU A 379 0.92 7.34 -14.44
CA LEU A 379 1.39 8.14 -15.56
C LEU A 379 1.85 7.27 -16.73
N THR A 380 2.45 6.13 -16.47
CA THR A 380 2.80 5.15 -17.50
C THR A 380 1.55 4.57 -18.17
N LEU A 381 0.47 4.31 -17.40
CA LEU A 381 -0.82 3.91 -17.97
C LEU A 381 -1.45 5.03 -18.82
N ALA A 382 -1.20 6.30 -18.49
CA ALA A 382 -1.54 7.40 -19.38
C ALA A 382 -0.73 7.33 -20.69
N GLY A 383 0.56 7.01 -20.62
CA GLY A 383 1.39 6.71 -21.79
C GLY A 383 0.83 5.60 -22.68
N VAL A 384 0.33 4.53 -22.07
CA VAL A 384 -0.37 3.47 -22.81
C VAL A 384 -1.54 4.02 -23.62
N GLY A 385 -2.38 4.87 -23.02
CA GLY A 385 -3.48 5.54 -23.73
C GLY A 385 -2.98 6.44 -24.86
N ALA A 386 -1.92 7.23 -24.63
CA ALA A 386 -1.33 8.13 -25.59
C ALA A 386 -0.77 7.41 -26.84
N TYR A 387 -0.01 6.34 -26.63
CA TYR A 387 0.54 5.55 -27.73
C TYR A 387 -0.52 4.71 -28.44
N SER A 388 -1.54 4.22 -27.73
CA SER A 388 -2.66 3.52 -28.35
C SER A 388 -3.42 4.41 -29.32
N ILE A 389 -3.57 5.73 -29.03
CA ILE A 389 -4.26 6.67 -29.91
C ILE A 389 -3.51 6.84 -31.24
N SER A 390 -2.20 6.92 -31.23
CA SER A 390 -1.44 7.01 -32.49
C SER A 390 -1.75 5.83 -33.41
N VAL A 391 -1.77 4.61 -32.86
CA VAL A 391 -2.11 3.41 -33.64
C VAL A 391 -3.57 3.44 -34.12
N LEU A 392 -4.51 3.74 -33.22
CA LEU A 392 -5.94 3.70 -33.49
C LEU A 392 -6.38 4.79 -34.48
N ASN A 393 -5.85 6.00 -34.31
CA ASN A 393 -6.25 7.15 -35.11
C ASN A 393 -5.52 7.19 -36.47
N THR A 394 -4.17 7.15 -36.44
CA THR A 394 -3.33 7.33 -37.63
C THR A 394 -3.29 6.08 -38.50
N HIS A 395 -3.18 4.85 -37.93
CA HIS A 395 -3.07 3.63 -38.71
C HIS A 395 -4.41 2.96 -39.00
N LEU A 396 -5.36 2.99 -38.06
CA LEU A 396 -6.66 2.34 -38.22
C LEU A 396 -7.79 3.31 -38.60
N GLY A 397 -7.52 4.62 -38.61
CA GLY A 397 -8.50 5.67 -39.00
C GLY A 397 -9.72 5.75 -38.07
N ILE A 398 -9.62 5.29 -36.82
CA ILE A 398 -10.73 5.33 -35.87
C ILE A 398 -10.96 6.79 -35.42
N PRO A 399 -12.17 7.35 -35.61
CA PRO A 399 -12.43 8.76 -35.34
C PRO A 399 -12.58 9.05 -33.84
N PHE A 400 -12.40 10.32 -33.45
CA PHE A 400 -12.83 10.82 -32.15
C PHE A 400 -14.38 10.77 -32.05
N PRO A 401 -15.02 10.39 -30.92
CA PRO A 401 -14.39 10.10 -29.61
C PRO A 401 -14.04 8.61 -29.39
N PHE A 402 -14.17 7.75 -30.37
CA PHE A 402 -13.98 6.30 -30.19
C PHE A 402 -12.53 5.93 -29.95
N ALA A 403 -11.57 6.55 -30.64
CA ALA A 403 -10.15 6.26 -30.47
C ALA A 403 -9.65 6.45 -29.02
N PRO A 404 -9.89 7.58 -28.34
CA PRO A 404 -9.48 7.75 -26.94
C PRO A 404 -10.21 6.82 -25.98
N LEU A 405 -11.46 6.44 -26.24
CA LEU A 405 -12.19 5.47 -25.43
C LEU A 405 -11.60 4.06 -25.54
N ILE A 406 -11.26 3.63 -26.77
CA ILE A 406 -10.64 2.33 -27.01
C ILE A 406 -9.22 2.33 -26.40
N GLY A 407 -8.43 3.39 -26.53
CA GLY A 407 -7.14 3.54 -25.91
C GLY A 407 -7.21 3.48 -24.37
N ALA A 408 -8.22 4.10 -23.78
CA ALA A 408 -8.48 4.02 -22.35
C ALA A 408 -8.93 2.63 -21.90
N LEU A 409 -9.73 1.91 -22.72
CA LEU A 409 -10.09 0.51 -22.46
C LEU A 409 -8.87 -0.41 -22.56
N PHE A 410 -7.96 -0.15 -23.47
CA PHE A 410 -6.71 -0.91 -23.56
C PHE A 410 -5.82 -0.65 -22.32
N ALA A 411 -5.69 0.61 -21.89
CA ALA A 411 -5.01 0.94 -20.64
C ALA A 411 -5.69 0.26 -19.42
N MET A 412 -7.03 0.16 -19.42
CA MET A 412 -7.79 -0.57 -18.39
C MET A 412 -7.42 -2.05 -18.35
N VAL A 413 -7.30 -2.71 -19.49
CA VAL A 413 -6.90 -4.13 -19.55
C VAL A 413 -5.49 -4.32 -18.98
N ILE A 414 -4.53 -3.46 -19.36
CA ILE A 414 -3.18 -3.48 -18.79
C ILE A 414 -3.25 -3.21 -17.28
N GLY A 415 -4.06 -2.24 -16.84
CA GLY A 415 -4.26 -1.94 -15.42
C GLY A 415 -4.82 -3.12 -14.62
N ILE A 416 -5.71 -3.92 -15.18
CA ILE A 416 -6.20 -5.17 -14.56
C ILE A 416 -5.05 -6.17 -14.42
N VAL A 417 -4.23 -6.34 -15.46
CA VAL A 417 -3.05 -7.24 -15.42
C VAL A 417 -2.07 -6.78 -14.32
N ILE A 418 -1.83 -5.47 -14.20
CA ILE A 418 -1.04 -4.87 -13.13
C ILE A 418 -1.66 -5.12 -11.76
N GLY A 419 -2.98 -5.11 -11.67
CA GLY A 419 -3.72 -5.37 -10.45
C GLY A 419 -3.69 -6.83 -9.98
N LEU A 420 -3.37 -7.81 -10.83
CA LEU A 420 -3.35 -9.22 -10.46
C LEU A 420 -2.37 -9.54 -9.31
N PRO A 421 -1.12 -9.04 -9.29
CA PRO A 421 -0.23 -9.19 -8.15
C PRO A 421 -0.79 -8.59 -6.86
N ALA A 422 -1.58 -7.50 -6.95
CA ALA A 422 -2.22 -6.86 -5.79
C ALA A 422 -3.19 -7.79 -5.03
N LEU A 423 -3.63 -8.87 -5.66
CA LEU A 423 -4.47 -9.89 -5.02
C LEU A 423 -3.72 -10.72 -3.99
N ARG A 424 -2.40 -10.87 -4.16
CA ARG A 424 -1.54 -11.71 -3.33
C ARG A 424 -0.65 -10.92 -2.38
N VAL A 425 -0.42 -9.63 -2.68
CA VAL A 425 0.56 -8.80 -1.98
C VAL A 425 -0.09 -7.51 -1.50
N ARG A 426 0.31 -7.03 -0.32
CA ARG A 426 -0.21 -5.81 0.31
C ARG A 426 0.91 -4.80 0.51
N GLY A 427 0.56 -3.50 0.49
CA GLY A 427 1.49 -2.44 0.86
C GLY A 427 2.68 -2.26 -0.08
N LEU A 428 3.88 -2.12 0.48
CA LEU A 428 5.10 -1.78 -0.25
C LEU A 428 5.48 -2.71 -1.41
N PRO A 429 5.34 -4.05 -1.32
CA PRO A 429 5.66 -4.91 -2.45
C PRO A 429 4.84 -4.61 -3.71
N LEU A 430 3.60 -4.17 -3.56
CA LEU A 430 2.77 -3.77 -4.69
C LEU A 430 3.31 -2.51 -5.37
N THR A 431 3.81 -1.54 -4.58
CA THR A 431 4.45 -0.34 -5.11
C THR A 431 5.68 -0.70 -5.96
N VAL A 432 6.48 -1.68 -5.51
CA VAL A 432 7.65 -2.18 -6.25
C VAL A 432 7.23 -2.85 -7.57
N VAL A 433 6.17 -3.67 -7.55
CA VAL A 433 5.63 -4.31 -8.76
C VAL A 433 5.15 -3.28 -9.77
N THR A 434 4.37 -2.28 -9.32
CA THR A 434 3.84 -1.25 -10.23
C THR A 434 4.97 -0.37 -10.79
N LEU A 435 6.01 -0.11 -10.00
CA LEU A 435 7.20 0.62 -10.44
C LEU A 435 8.00 -0.18 -11.48
N ALA A 436 8.28 -1.46 -11.22
CA ALA A 436 9.00 -2.33 -12.16
C ALA A 436 8.25 -2.47 -13.50
N LEU A 437 6.93 -2.58 -13.45
CA LEU A 437 6.13 -2.63 -14.66
C LEU A 437 6.12 -1.30 -15.42
N ALA A 438 6.11 -0.16 -14.70
CA ALA A 438 6.22 1.15 -15.33
C ALA A 438 7.55 1.29 -16.09
N VAL A 439 8.67 0.87 -15.49
CA VAL A 439 10.00 0.83 -16.16
C VAL A 439 9.99 -0.10 -17.36
N PHE A 440 9.40 -1.27 -17.22
CA PHE A 440 9.28 -2.21 -18.34
C PHE A 440 8.48 -1.63 -19.51
N LEU A 441 7.31 -1.03 -19.28
CA LEU A 441 6.48 -0.43 -20.34
C LEU A 441 7.18 0.77 -21.00
N GLU A 442 7.88 1.62 -20.21
CA GLU A 442 8.65 2.73 -20.75
C GLU A 442 9.74 2.21 -21.70
N ALA A 443 10.52 1.22 -21.30
CA ALA A 443 11.62 0.69 -22.08
C ALA A 443 11.14 -0.18 -23.25
N PHE A 444 10.18 -1.09 -23.01
CA PHE A 444 9.72 -2.06 -24.01
C PHE A 444 8.84 -1.41 -25.07
N TRP A 445 8.00 -0.47 -24.69
CA TRP A 445 7.02 0.12 -25.61
C TRP A 445 7.38 1.57 -26.00
N PHE A 446 7.46 2.50 -25.04
CA PHE A 446 7.54 3.92 -25.36
C PHE A 446 8.86 4.32 -26.02
N ARG A 447 9.97 3.73 -25.59
CA ARG A 447 11.31 3.98 -26.13
C ARG A 447 11.69 3.03 -27.29
N ASN A 448 10.78 2.14 -27.71
CA ASN A 448 11.08 1.16 -28.74
C ASN A 448 10.90 1.75 -30.15
N PRO A 449 11.98 1.94 -30.93
CA PRO A 449 11.89 2.50 -32.28
C PRO A 449 11.05 1.66 -33.24
N GLN A 450 10.96 0.33 -33.02
CA GLN A 450 10.22 -0.57 -33.89
C GLN A 450 8.69 -0.47 -33.69
N LEU A 451 8.26 -0.05 -32.52
CA LEU A 451 6.83 0.05 -32.19
C LEU A 451 6.28 1.47 -32.41
N ASN A 452 7.07 2.50 -32.06
CA ASN A 452 6.56 3.88 -31.92
C ASN A 452 7.48 4.96 -32.48
N GLY A 453 8.39 4.64 -33.39
CA GLY A 453 9.34 5.64 -33.92
C GLY A 453 10.41 6.09 -32.93
N GLY A 454 10.45 5.52 -31.73
CA GLY A 454 11.46 5.83 -30.69
C GLY A 454 11.36 7.26 -30.14
N VAL A 455 12.50 7.94 -30.08
CA VAL A 455 12.60 9.32 -29.55
C VAL A 455 11.87 10.35 -30.44
N ALA A 456 11.69 10.08 -31.73
CA ALA A 456 10.97 10.96 -32.64
C ALA A 456 9.48 11.04 -32.35
N GLY A 457 8.95 10.06 -31.61
CA GLY A 457 7.54 9.97 -31.23
C GLY A 457 6.63 9.48 -32.37
N ALA A 458 5.43 9.10 -31.98
CA ALA A 458 4.38 8.61 -32.87
C ALA A 458 3.38 9.75 -33.18
N PRO A 459 3.07 10.05 -34.46
CA PRO A 459 2.15 11.12 -34.80
C PRO A 459 0.73 10.82 -34.33
N VAL A 460 -0.01 11.88 -33.98
CA VAL A 460 -1.40 11.82 -33.53
C VAL A 460 -2.25 12.84 -34.28
N ASP A 461 -3.26 12.39 -35.03
CA ASP A 461 -4.14 13.25 -35.78
C ASP A 461 -5.05 14.08 -34.87
N SER A 462 -5.38 15.30 -35.29
CA SER A 462 -6.26 16.20 -34.54
C SER A 462 -7.67 15.58 -34.35
N PRO A 463 -8.25 15.68 -33.13
CA PRO A 463 -9.59 15.21 -32.89
C PRO A 463 -10.62 16.04 -33.64
N ARG A 464 -11.54 15.37 -34.35
CA ARG A 464 -12.66 16.02 -35.07
C ARG A 464 -13.98 15.40 -34.65
N LEU A 465 -14.95 16.24 -34.33
CA LEU A 465 -16.29 15.80 -33.95
C LEU A 465 -17.32 16.48 -34.85
N PHE A 466 -18.10 15.70 -35.61
CA PHE A 466 -19.12 16.20 -36.57
C PHE A 466 -18.59 17.29 -37.53
N GLY A 467 -17.30 17.14 -37.96
CA GLY A 467 -16.64 18.10 -38.84
C GLY A 467 -16.02 19.32 -38.15
N ILE A 468 -16.22 19.47 -36.82
CA ILE A 468 -15.60 20.53 -36.02
C ILE A 468 -14.20 20.05 -35.62
N ASP A 469 -13.17 20.84 -35.94
CA ASP A 469 -11.80 20.58 -35.49
C ASP A 469 -11.63 20.98 -34.01
N LEU A 470 -11.47 19.97 -33.18
CA LEU A 470 -11.20 20.12 -31.75
C LEU A 470 -9.69 20.07 -31.41
N GLY A 471 -8.80 20.07 -32.42
CA GLY A 471 -7.35 20.04 -32.17
C GLY A 471 -6.85 21.30 -31.49
N ILE A 472 -5.66 21.21 -30.92
CA ILE A 472 -5.04 22.32 -30.16
C ILE A 472 -4.77 23.58 -31.01
N GLY A 473 -4.66 23.41 -32.33
CA GLY A 473 -4.44 24.50 -33.29
C GLY A 473 -2.96 24.94 -33.36
N ALA A 474 -2.71 25.95 -34.24
CA ALA A 474 -1.42 26.60 -34.40
C ALA A 474 -1.66 28.10 -34.73
N GLY A 475 -0.62 28.95 -34.55
CA GLY A 475 -0.65 30.37 -34.91
C GLY A 475 -1.45 31.27 -33.95
N GLU A 476 -2.04 32.35 -34.48
CA GLU A 476 -2.85 33.27 -33.69
C GLU A 476 -4.07 32.54 -33.12
N GLY A 477 -4.25 32.60 -31.78
CA GLY A 477 -5.33 31.90 -31.08
C GLY A 477 -4.90 30.55 -30.49
N TYR A 478 -3.63 30.17 -30.57
CA TYR A 478 -3.09 28.99 -29.90
C TYR A 478 -3.02 29.20 -28.37
N PRO A 479 -3.39 28.21 -27.54
CA PRO A 479 -4.16 27.00 -27.89
C PRO A 479 -5.64 27.30 -28.09
N ARG A 480 -6.32 26.54 -28.99
CA ARG A 480 -7.73 26.77 -29.31
C ARG A 480 -8.64 26.56 -28.10
N LEU A 481 -9.62 27.42 -27.95
CA LEU A 481 -10.63 27.31 -26.89
C LEU A 481 -11.44 26.02 -27.00
N ALA A 482 -11.75 25.54 -28.22
CA ALA A 482 -12.50 24.31 -28.44
C ALA A 482 -11.79 23.08 -27.83
N PHE A 483 -10.46 22.97 -27.97
CA PHE A 483 -9.66 21.94 -27.34
C PHE A 483 -9.70 22.03 -25.81
N ALA A 484 -9.57 23.25 -25.28
CA ALA A 484 -9.61 23.50 -23.83
C ALA A 484 -10.97 23.09 -23.22
N LEU A 485 -12.09 23.46 -23.89
CA LEU A 485 -13.44 23.07 -23.46
C LEU A 485 -13.67 21.56 -23.57
N MET A 486 -13.12 20.88 -24.57
CA MET A 486 -13.13 19.42 -24.68
C MET A 486 -12.41 18.78 -23.48
N CYS A 487 -11.20 19.23 -23.15
CA CYS A 487 -10.46 18.74 -21.99
C CYS A 487 -11.23 18.98 -20.68
N LEU A 488 -11.85 20.16 -20.53
CA LEU A 488 -12.67 20.49 -19.37
C LEU A 488 -13.90 19.57 -19.29
N ALA A 489 -14.57 19.28 -20.39
CA ALA A 489 -15.71 18.36 -20.42
C ALA A 489 -15.31 16.94 -19.95
N VAL A 490 -14.13 16.45 -20.37
CA VAL A 490 -13.59 15.17 -19.93
C VAL A 490 -13.28 15.19 -18.44
N LEU A 491 -12.64 16.27 -17.92
CA LEU A 491 -12.37 16.39 -16.48
C LEU A 491 -13.66 16.39 -15.67
N VAL A 492 -14.69 17.14 -16.11
CA VAL A 492 -15.98 17.20 -15.43
C VAL A 492 -16.64 15.82 -15.41
N ALA A 493 -16.68 15.12 -16.55
CA ALA A 493 -17.23 13.77 -16.64
C ALA A 493 -16.49 12.80 -15.71
N ALA A 494 -15.15 12.83 -15.70
CA ALA A 494 -14.31 12.01 -14.83
C ALA A 494 -14.56 12.33 -13.34
N ALA A 495 -14.59 13.62 -12.96
CA ALA A 495 -14.82 14.06 -11.58
C ALA A 495 -16.23 13.69 -11.08
N LEU A 496 -17.26 13.85 -11.91
CA LEU A 496 -18.62 13.41 -11.61
C LEU A 496 -18.70 11.89 -11.47
N GLY A 497 -18.01 11.14 -12.33
CA GLY A 497 -17.89 9.67 -12.24
C GLY A 497 -17.24 9.23 -10.93
N VAL A 498 -16.14 9.86 -10.52
CA VAL A 498 -15.46 9.57 -9.25
C VAL A 498 -16.29 9.98 -8.04
N ALA A 499 -17.02 11.12 -8.11
CA ALA A 499 -17.93 11.54 -7.06
C ALA A 499 -19.12 10.57 -6.90
N TRP A 500 -19.67 10.09 -8.02
CA TRP A 500 -20.73 9.08 -8.02
C TRP A 500 -20.19 7.73 -7.50
N LEU A 501 -18.98 7.33 -7.92
CA LEU A 501 -18.30 6.14 -7.40
C LEU A 501 -18.18 6.19 -5.86
N ARG A 502 -17.77 7.34 -5.29
CA ARG A 502 -17.66 7.49 -3.82
C ARG A 502 -19.01 7.31 -3.11
N ARG A 503 -20.11 7.65 -3.75
CA ARG A 503 -21.48 7.47 -3.21
C ARG A 503 -22.06 6.08 -3.46
N SER A 504 -21.47 5.32 -4.37
CA SER A 504 -21.93 3.98 -4.74
C SER A 504 -21.47 2.93 -3.71
N ARG A 505 -22.09 1.75 -3.77
CA ARG A 505 -21.67 0.58 -2.96
C ARG A 505 -20.21 0.22 -3.22
N LEU A 506 -19.78 0.27 -4.49
CA LEU A 506 -18.39 -0.05 -4.83
C LEU A 506 -17.40 0.91 -4.15
N GLY A 507 -17.71 2.20 -4.10
CA GLY A 507 -16.88 3.19 -3.41
C GLY A 507 -16.82 2.95 -1.89
N THR A 508 -17.95 2.57 -1.28
CA THR A 508 -17.98 2.18 0.15
C THR A 508 -17.17 0.91 0.39
N ASP A 509 -17.30 -0.10 -0.48
CA ASP A 509 -16.49 -1.33 -0.44
C ASP A 509 -14.99 -1.04 -0.57
N MET A 510 -14.60 -0.13 -1.47
CA MET A 510 -13.22 0.31 -1.64
C MET A 510 -12.64 0.90 -0.35
N LEU A 511 -13.38 1.78 0.31
CA LEU A 511 -12.96 2.37 1.58
C LEU A 511 -12.91 1.36 2.72
N ALA A 512 -13.84 0.42 2.77
CA ALA A 512 -13.81 -0.68 3.73
C ALA A 512 -12.55 -1.55 3.54
N VAL A 513 -12.21 -1.89 2.28
CA VAL A 513 -10.97 -2.62 1.94
C VAL A 513 -9.72 -1.81 2.30
N ARG A 514 -9.74 -0.48 2.09
CA ARG A 514 -8.64 0.42 2.48
C ARG A 514 -8.40 0.40 3.98
N ALA A 515 -9.47 0.48 4.77
CA ALA A 515 -9.38 0.54 6.22
C ALA A 515 -8.93 -0.80 6.82
N ASN A 516 -9.59 -1.90 6.43
CA ASN A 516 -9.25 -3.24 6.90
C ASN A 516 -9.78 -4.33 5.97
N GLU A 517 -8.88 -5.00 5.25
CA GLU A 517 -9.25 -6.07 4.30
C GLU A 517 -9.89 -7.29 5.00
N ARG A 518 -9.45 -7.60 6.24
CA ARG A 518 -9.96 -8.74 7.01
C ARG A 518 -11.41 -8.49 7.42
N SER A 519 -11.67 -7.33 8.00
CA SER A 519 -13.00 -6.88 8.39
C SER A 519 -13.94 -6.74 7.18
N ALA A 520 -13.45 -6.20 6.06
CA ALA A 520 -14.20 -6.11 4.82
C ALA A 520 -14.61 -7.51 4.29
N ALA A 521 -13.71 -8.49 4.33
CA ALA A 521 -14.00 -9.86 3.92
C ALA A 521 -15.05 -10.51 4.85
N ALA A 522 -14.97 -10.30 6.17
CA ALA A 522 -15.97 -10.77 7.14
C ALA A 522 -17.35 -10.14 6.91
N SER A 523 -17.38 -8.90 6.41
CA SER A 523 -18.62 -8.21 6.00
C SER A 523 -19.13 -8.62 4.60
N GLY A 524 -18.59 -9.68 3.99
CA GLY A 524 -19.02 -10.22 2.70
C GLY A 524 -18.49 -9.53 1.46
N ILE A 525 -17.49 -8.62 1.58
CA ILE A 525 -16.84 -7.94 0.45
C ILE A 525 -15.84 -8.88 -0.23
N ASP A 526 -15.93 -9.00 -1.55
CA ASP A 526 -14.92 -9.68 -2.36
C ASP A 526 -13.72 -8.73 -2.57
N VAL A 527 -12.77 -8.76 -1.63
CA VAL A 527 -11.58 -7.90 -1.61
C VAL A 527 -10.80 -7.96 -2.93
N PRO A 528 -10.49 -9.15 -3.51
CA PRO A 528 -9.87 -9.26 -4.81
C PRO A 528 -10.56 -8.48 -5.92
N ARG A 529 -11.87 -8.67 -6.07
CA ARG A 529 -12.65 -8.01 -7.12
C ARG A 529 -12.70 -6.49 -6.91
N THR A 530 -12.83 -6.04 -5.66
CA THR A 530 -12.85 -4.61 -5.31
C THR A 530 -11.52 -3.93 -5.68
N LYS A 531 -10.38 -4.58 -5.40
CA LYS A 531 -9.06 -4.08 -5.80
C LYS A 531 -8.90 -4.02 -7.31
N LEU A 532 -9.27 -5.09 -8.03
CA LEU A 532 -9.19 -5.11 -9.50
C LEU A 532 -10.07 -4.04 -10.14
N ALA A 533 -11.28 -3.82 -9.62
CA ALA A 533 -12.15 -2.76 -10.10
C ALA A 533 -11.52 -1.37 -9.93
N ALA A 534 -10.82 -1.12 -8.82
CA ALA A 534 -10.11 0.14 -8.62
C ALA A 534 -8.97 0.33 -9.63
N PHE A 535 -8.15 -0.71 -9.87
CA PHE A 535 -7.10 -0.67 -10.90
C PHE A 535 -7.69 -0.47 -12.30
N ALA A 536 -8.80 -1.14 -12.62
CA ALA A 536 -9.48 -0.98 -13.91
C ALA A 536 -9.97 0.46 -14.13
N ILE A 537 -10.70 1.02 -13.17
CA ILE A 537 -11.24 2.38 -13.26
C ILE A 537 -10.09 3.41 -13.29
N GLY A 538 -9.10 3.25 -12.42
CA GLY A 538 -7.94 4.15 -12.38
C GLY A 538 -7.15 4.12 -13.70
N ALA A 539 -6.87 2.94 -14.25
CA ALA A 539 -6.18 2.80 -15.53
C ALA A 539 -6.98 3.38 -16.71
N PHE A 540 -8.30 3.20 -16.72
CA PHE A 540 -9.18 3.83 -17.71
C PHE A 540 -9.07 5.36 -17.67
N LEU A 541 -9.16 5.96 -16.49
CA LEU A 541 -9.02 7.42 -16.31
C LEU A 541 -7.63 7.90 -16.73
N ALA A 542 -6.58 7.17 -16.36
CA ALA A 542 -5.21 7.49 -16.76
C ALA A 542 -5.03 7.41 -18.29
N GLY A 543 -5.50 6.34 -18.92
CA GLY A 543 -5.43 6.17 -20.38
C GLY A 543 -6.20 7.25 -21.14
N LEU A 544 -7.35 7.66 -20.63
CA LEU A 544 -8.15 8.75 -21.21
C LEU A 544 -7.38 10.09 -21.13
N ALA A 545 -6.77 10.38 -19.99
CA ALA A 545 -5.95 11.58 -19.81
C ALA A 545 -4.70 11.57 -20.71
N GLY A 546 -4.05 10.42 -20.85
CA GLY A 546 -2.91 10.26 -21.77
C GLY A 546 -3.29 10.51 -23.22
N SER A 547 -4.48 10.10 -23.60
CA SER A 547 -5.04 10.41 -24.92
C SER A 547 -5.20 11.92 -25.15
N LEU A 548 -5.69 12.65 -24.15
CA LEU A 548 -5.77 14.13 -24.22
C LEU A 548 -4.38 14.76 -24.28
N MET A 549 -3.39 14.21 -23.58
CA MET A 549 -2.02 14.69 -23.60
C MET A 549 -1.37 14.48 -24.97
N ALA A 550 -1.62 13.35 -25.62
CA ALA A 550 -1.19 13.09 -26.98
C ALA A 550 -1.81 14.05 -28.01
N TYR A 551 -3.10 14.37 -27.88
CA TYR A 551 -3.75 15.41 -28.68
C TYR A 551 -3.20 16.81 -28.40
N GLN A 552 -2.81 17.12 -27.16
CA GLN A 552 -2.17 18.39 -26.80
C GLN A 552 -0.80 18.57 -27.48
N GLN A 553 -0.02 17.49 -27.55
CA GLN A 553 1.33 17.52 -28.11
C GLN A 553 1.36 17.21 -29.61
N THR A 554 0.26 16.71 -30.18
CA THR A 554 0.15 16.17 -31.56
C THR A 554 1.12 15.04 -31.86
N LEU A 555 1.86 14.59 -30.88
CA LEU A 555 2.83 13.51 -30.89
C LEU A 555 2.73 12.71 -29.58
N ALA A 556 2.85 11.40 -29.64
CA ALA A 556 3.09 10.58 -28.45
C ALA A 556 4.60 10.36 -28.31
N THR A 557 5.24 11.08 -27.38
CA THR A 557 6.68 10.98 -27.08
C THR A 557 6.89 10.31 -25.72
N PRO A 558 8.05 9.68 -25.43
CA PRO A 558 8.32 9.04 -24.14
C PRO A 558 8.43 10.03 -22.97
N GLU A 559 8.92 11.25 -23.22
CA GLU A 559 9.33 12.21 -22.18
C GLU A 559 8.22 12.55 -21.16
N PRO A 560 6.94 12.79 -21.54
CA PRO A 560 5.88 13.08 -20.59
C PRO A 560 5.42 11.88 -19.75
N PHE A 561 5.80 10.67 -20.11
CA PHE A 561 5.35 9.42 -19.49
C PHE A 561 6.46 8.66 -18.78
N THR A 562 7.57 9.32 -18.50
CA THR A 562 8.69 8.72 -17.75
C THR A 562 8.28 8.29 -16.35
N VAL A 563 8.89 7.21 -15.90
CA VAL A 563 8.68 6.69 -14.53
C VAL A 563 9.01 7.76 -13.49
N PHE A 564 10.06 8.54 -13.70
CA PHE A 564 10.46 9.61 -12.80
C PHE A 564 9.37 10.69 -12.64
N LEU A 565 8.80 11.14 -13.76
CA LEU A 565 7.68 12.11 -13.71
C LEU A 565 6.44 11.49 -13.05
N GLY A 566 6.20 10.18 -13.24
CA GLY A 566 5.14 9.43 -12.57
C GLY A 566 5.29 9.43 -11.04
N ILE A 567 6.50 9.20 -10.54
CA ILE A 567 6.83 9.27 -9.10
C ILE A 567 6.63 10.70 -8.58
N THR A 568 7.07 11.71 -9.34
CA THR A 568 6.90 13.13 -8.99
C THR A 568 5.42 13.51 -8.93
N LEU A 569 4.61 13.08 -9.89
CA LEU A 569 3.17 13.33 -9.90
C LEU A 569 2.47 12.66 -8.72
N PHE A 570 2.87 11.43 -8.36
CA PHE A 570 2.37 10.76 -7.15
C PHE A 570 2.68 11.60 -5.89
N ALA A 571 3.88 12.14 -5.80
CA ALA A 571 4.29 13.00 -4.70
C ALA A 571 3.46 14.29 -4.63
N ILE A 572 3.27 14.97 -5.76
CA ILE A 572 2.42 16.17 -5.88
C ILE A 572 0.97 15.85 -5.47
N MET A 573 0.46 14.70 -5.90
CA MET A 573 -0.89 14.26 -5.56
C MET A 573 -1.06 14.03 -4.06
N TYR A 574 -0.03 13.48 -3.40
CA TYR A 574 -0.02 13.31 -1.95
C TYR A 574 -0.07 14.65 -1.21
N ILE A 575 0.74 15.66 -1.66
CA ILE A 575 0.69 17.03 -1.13
C ILE A 575 -0.70 17.64 -1.29
N ALA A 576 -1.26 17.51 -2.48
CA ALA A 576 -2.54 18.14 -2.81
C ALA A 576 -3.72 17.51 -2.04
N GLY A 577 -3.62 16.22 -1.70
CA GLY A 577 -4.65 15.47 -0.97
C GLY A 577 -5.22 14.31 -1.80
N ILE A 578 -4.52 13.17 -1.75
CA ILE A 578 -4.76 11.99 -2.60
C ILE A 578 -6.15 11.34 -2.44
N THR A 579 -6.90 11.70 -1.41
CA THR A 579 -8.20 11.09 -1.09
C THR A 579 -9.40 11.87 -1.61
N SER A 580 -9.18 13.04 -2.22
CA SER A 580 -10.25 13.94 -2.60
C SER A 580 -10.19 14.41 -4.06
N ILE A 581 -11.35 14.68 -4.66
CA ILE A 581 -11.46 15.24 -6.01
C ILE A 581 -10.82 16.65 -6.05
N MET A 582 -11.02 17.45 -5.00
CA MET A 582 -10.39 18.77 -4.88
C MET A 582 -8.85 18.64 -4.88
N GLY A 583 -8.31 17.64 -4.18
CA GLY A 583 -6.88 17.33 -4.20
C GLY A 583 -6.39 16.97 -5.60
N ALA A 584 -7.17 16.24 -6.40
CA ALA A 584 -6.81 15.95 -7.79
C ALA A 584 -6.74 17.21 -8.65
N VAL A 585 -7.67 18.14 -8.49
CA VAL A 585 -7.67 19.44 -9.20
C VAL A 585 -6.45 20.28 -8.78
N LEU A 586 -6.19 20.37 -7.47
CA LEU A 586 -5.01 21.06 -6.94
C LEU A 586 -3.70 20.43 -7.44
N ALA A 587 -3.62 19.10 -7.49
CA ALA A 587 -2.47 18.40 -8.04
C ALA A 587 -2.22 18.77 -9.51
N GLY A 588 -3.29 18.87 -10.32
CA GLY A 588 -3.19 19.33 -11.70
C GLY A 588 -2.68 20.78 -11.81
N ILE A 589 -3.10 21.67 -10.92
CA ILE A 589 -2.65 23.06 -10.88
C ILE A 589 -1.17 23.16 -10.48
N ILE A 590 -0.72 22.30 -9.55
CA ILE A 590 0.66 22.27 -9.05
C ILE A 590 1.58 21.48 -9.99
N ALA A 591 1.07 20.61 -10.84
CA ALA A 591 1.87 19.74 -11.71
C ALA A 591 2.86 20.52 -12.60
N PRO A 592 3.98 19.91 -13.01
CA PRO A 592 4.90 20.54 -13.96
C PRO A 592 4.19 20.97 -15.25
N GLY A 593 4.40 22.23 -15.66
CA GLY A 593 3.65 22.81 -16.79
C GLY A 593 2.21 23.23 -16.47
N GLY A 594 1.76 23.09 -15.24
CA GLY A 594 0.47 23.57 -14.78
C GLY A 594 0.45 25.07 -14.46
N LEU A 595 -0.71 25.58 -14.06
CA LEU A 595 -0.93 27.01 -13.85
C LEU A 595 -0.03 27.60 -12.75
N LEU A 596 0.13 26.90 -11.63
CA LEU A 596 0.98 27.36 -10.52
C LEU A 596 2.46 27.41 -10.95
N PHE A 597 2.90 26.40 -11.69
CA PHE A 597 4.26 26.37 -12.23
C PHE A 597 4.52 27.62 -13.10
N LEU A 598 3.62 27.93 -14.05
CA LEU A 598 3.75 29.08 -14.92
C LEU A 598 3.76 30.41 -14.14
N LEU A 599 2.88 30.55 -13.13
CA LEU A 599 2.81 31.78 -12.33
C LEU A 599 4.08 31.97 -11.50
N VAL A 600 4.56 30.93 -10.84
CA VAL A 600 5.77 30.97 -10.04
C VAL A 600 6.99 31.29 -10.90
N ASP A 601 7.11 30.66 -12.06
CA ASP A 601 8.22 30.91 -12.99
C ASP A 601 8.21 32.35 -13.51
N ARG A 602 7.04 32.85 -13.89
CA ARG A 602 6.90 34.18 -14.49
C ARG A 602 7.11 35.34 -13.48
N PHE A 603 6.70 35.18 -12.22
CA PHE A 603 6.77 36.25 -11.22
C PHE A 603 8.02 36.18 -10.35
N LEU A 604 8.52 34.99 -10.08
CA LEU A 604 9.64 34.78 -9.16
C LEU A 604 10.93 34.34 -9.86
N HIS A 605 10.89 34.01 -11.15
CA HIS A 605 12.03 33.52 -11.96
C HIS A 605 12.76 32.35 -11.29
N ILE A 606 12.04 31.45 -10.64
CA ILE A 606 12.59 30.32 -9.88
C ILE A 606 12.37 28.97 -10.59
N GLY A 607 12.17 29.00 -11.91
CA GLY A 607 11.92 27.79 -12.70
C GLY A 607 12.94 26.68 -12.46
N ASP A 608 14.22 27.04 -12.41
CA ASP A 608 15.32 26.10 -12.12
C ASP A 608 15.25 25.50 -10.70
N TYR A 609 14.71 26.23 -9.73
CA TYR A 609 14.57 25.80 -8.35
C TYR A 609 13.25 25.09 -8.06
N TYR A 610 12.32 25.07 -9.01
CA TYR A 610 10.97 24.54 -8.80
C TYR A 610 10.97 23.11 -8.28
N ALA A 611 11.82 22.24 -8.85
CA ALA A 611 11.92 20.83 -8.44
C ALA A 611 12.48 20.69 -7.01
N VAL A 612 13.46 21.52 -6.61
CA VAL A 612 14.00 21.54 -5.24
C VAL A 612 12.92 21.99 -4.26
N ILE A 613 12.24 23.10 -4.59
CA ILE A 613 11.20 23.69 -3.74
C ILE A 613 10.02 22.70 -3.59
N SER A 614 9.58 22.09 -4.69
CA SER A 614 8.48 21.12 -4.64
C SER A 614 8.84 19.89 -3.81
N GLY A 615 10.07 19.38 -3.91
CA GLY A 615 10.56 18.28 -3.09
C GLY A 615 10.64 18.63 -1.58
N ILE A 616 11.13 19.83 -1.25
CA ILE A 616 11.16 20.32 0.14
C ILE A 616 9.73 20.51 0.64
N LEU A 617 8.86 21.16 -0.13
CA LEU A 617 7.47 21.37 0.23
C LEU A 617 6.74 20.04 0.46
N LEU A 618 7.03 19.02 -0.33
CA LEU A 618 6.52 17.66 -0.14
C LEU A 618 6.89 17.13 1.25
N ILE A 619 8.18 17.18 1.61
CA ILE A 619 8.67 16.70 2.90
C ILE A 619 7.99 17.46 4.05
N VAL A 620 7.96 18.80 3.97
CA VAL A 620 7.33 19.66 4.99
C VAL A 620 5.83 19.37 5.11
N THR A 621 5.13 19.22 3.98
CA THR A 621 3.69 18.93 3.98
C THR A 621 3.39 17.61 4.66
N ILE A 622 4.16 16.56 4.40
CA ILE A 622 3.98 15.26 5.04
C ILE A 622 4.23 15.34 6.56
N MET A 623 5.23 16.13 6.98
CA MET A 623 5.55 16.30 8.40
C MET A 623 4.46 17.07 9.17
N VAL A 624 3.84 18.08 8.53
CA VAL A 624 2.87 18.99 9.18
C VAL A 624 1.43 18.56 8.97
N ASN A 625 1.13 17.99 7.80
CA ASN A 625 -0.22 17.65 7.39
C ASN A 625 -0.29 16.40 6.51
N PRO A 626 -0.39 15.22 7.10
CA PRO A 626 -0.47 13.97 6.35
C PRO A 626 -1.75 13.84 5.49
N ASP A 627 -2.79 14.66 5.73
CA ASP A 627 -4.04 14.67 4.95
C ASP A 627 -3.95 15.50 3.67
N GLY A 628 -2.83 16.19 3.44
CA GLY A 628 -2.61 17.07 2.30
C GLY A 628 -3.34 18.41 2.40
N ILE A 629 -3.09 19.31 1.42
CA ILE A 629 -3.62 20.68 1.40
C ILE A 629 -5.16 20.70 1.35
N ALA A 630 -5.75 19.84 0.53
CA ALA A 630 -7.21 19.77 0.36
C ALA A 630 -7.97 19.44 1.66
N GLY A 631 -7.35 18.71 2.59
CA GLY A 631 -7.95 18.37 3.88
C GLY A 631 -8.19 19.57 4.79
N LYS A 632 -7.38 20.62 4.65
CA LYS A 632 -7.46 21.86 5.47
C LYS A 632 -8.20 23.03 4.79
N LEU A 633 -8.56 22.89 3.53
CA LEU A 633 -9.35 23.94 2.88
C LEU A 633 -10.69 24.09 3.60
N PRO A 634 -11.09 25.35 3.90
CA PRO A 634 -12.37 25.60 4.56
C PRO A 634 -13.49 25.01 3.70
N ARG A 635 -14.27 24.13 4.27
CA ARG A 635 -15.47 23.61 3.63
C ARG A 635 -16.38 24.83 3.42
N ILE A 636 -16.64 25.20 2.17
CA ILE A 636 -17.59 26.27 1.86
C ILE A 636 -18.92 25.86 2.49
N PRO A 637 -19.46 26.65 3.46
CA PRO A 637 -20.72 26.31 4.09
C PRO A 637 -21.84 26.52 3.08
N TRP A 638 -22.13 25.51 2.28
CA TRP A 638 -23.37 25.50 1.53
C TRP A 638 -24.52 25.44 2.55
N PRO A 639 -25.61 26.20 2.34
CA PRO A 639 -26.73 26.14 3.26
C PRO A 639 -27.10 24.67 3.50
N PRO A 640 -27.25 24.22 4.75
CA PRO A 640 -27.52 22.83 5.03
C PRO A 640 -28.73 22.42 4.18
N ARG A 641 -28.63 21.23 3.58
CA ARG A 641 -29.83 20.61 3.01
C ARG A 641 -30.83 20.67 4.14
N ARG A 642 -31.98 21.31 3.90
CA ARG A 642 -33.09 21.29 4.86
C ARG A 642 -33.16 19.83 5.30
N LYS A 643 -32.64 19.53 6.50
CA LYS A 643 -32.88 18.25 7.15
C LYS A 643 -34.38 18.21 7.09
N THR A 644 -34.98 17.32 6.32
CA THR A 644 -36.33 16.91 6.58
C THR A 644 -36.25 16.50 8.02
N SER A 645 -36.64 17.41 8.90
CA SER A 645 -36.71 17.12 10.31
C SER A 645 -37.57 15.87 10.38
N LEU A 646 -36.93 14.80 10.78
CA LEU A 646 -37.65 13.65 11.32
C LEU A 646 -38.11 14.01 12.76
N ASP A 647 -38.35 15.30 13.01
CA ASP A 647 -39.22 15.82 14.04
C ASP A 647 -40.69 15.62 13.60
N GLY A 648 -40.99 14.44 13.17
CA GLY A 648 -42.28 13.87 13.53
C GLY A 648 -42.13 13.50 14.98
N THR A 649 -42.85 14.22 15.84
CA THR A 649 -43.18 13.88 17.21
C THR A 649 -42.89 12.41 17.45
N ALA A 650 -42.00 12.14 18.43
CA ALA A 650 -41.82 10.82 18.97
C ALA A 650 -43.16 10.31 19.45
N ASP A 651 -44.00 9.83 18.54
CA ASP A 651 -45.04 8.90 18.81
C ASP A 651 -44.30 7.64 19.28
N THR A 652 -44.28 7.46 20.57
CA THR A 652 -43.87 6.23 21.25
C THR A 652 -44.83 5.12 20.82
N ARG A 653 -44.80 4.80 19.53
CA ARG A 653 -45.26 3.51 19.08
C ARG A 653 -44.13 2.54 19.44
N GLU A 654 -44.39 1.69 20.44
CA GLU A 654 -43.71 0.43 20.56
C GLU A 654 -43.59 -0.16 19.16
N VAL A 655 -42.39 -0.11 18.58
CA VAL A 655 -42.09 -0.77 17.31
C VAL A 655 -42.19 -2.25 17.64
N GLU A 656 -43.31 -2.84 17.32
CA GLU A 656 -43.42 -4.30 17.28
C GLU A 656 -42.25 -4.80 16.42
N PRO A 657 -41.44 -5.75 16.95
CA PRO A 657 -40.38 -6.33 16.17
C PRO A 657 -41.01 -6.93 14.90
N VAL A 658 -40.53 -6.48 13.73
CA VAL A 658 -40.89 -7.11 12.46
C VAL A 658 -40.42 -8.55 12.55
N ALA A 659 -41.32 -9.40 12.98
CA ALA A 659 -41.16 -10.84 13.04
C ALA A 659 -41.01 -11.33 11.60
N THR A 660 -39.75 -11.45 11.15
CA THR A 660 -39.47 -12.33 10.04
C THR A 660 -39.77 -13.74 10.55
N GLN A 661 -40.87 -14.30 10.11
CA GLN A 661 -41.26 -15.67 10.43
C GLN A 661 -40.21 -16.60 9.86
N VAL A 662 -39.16 -16.88 10.64
CA VAL A 662 -38.35 -18.06 10.47
C VAL A 662 -39.14 -19.21 11.08
N PRO A 663 -39.37 -20.30 10.36
CA PRO A 663 -40.10 -21.45 10.91
C PRO A 663 -39.41 -21.91 12.20
N THR A 664 -40.05 -21.77 13.33
CA THR A 664 -39.63 -22.29 14.62
C THR A 664 -39.73 -23.80 14.60
N SER A 665 -38.73 -24.45 14.04
CA SER A 665 -38.50 -25.88 14.27
C SER A 665 -37.79 -26.05 15.59
N LYS A 666 -38.56 -26.20 16.63
CA LYS A 666 -38.13 -26.47 18.01
C LYS A 666 -37.69 -27.93 18.21
N THR A 667 -36.96 -28.54 17.30
CA THR A 667 -36.29 -29.86 17.48
C THR A 667 -35.57 -30.11 16.15
N GLY A 668 -34.34 -29.67 16.00
CA GLY A 668 -33.74 -29.80 14.70
C GLY A 668 -32.25 -29.99 14.75
N ALA A 669 -31.75 -30.41 13.62
CA ALA A 669 -30.31 -30.45 13.31
C ALA A 669 -29.60 -29.16 13.69
N PRO A 670 -28.35 -29.23 14.15
CA PRO A 670 -27.55 -28.06 14.51
C PRO A 670 -27.42 -27.12 13.33
N LEU A 671 -27.56 -25.81 13.56
CA LEU A 671 -27.43 -24.80 12.53
C LEU A 671 -25.96 -24.56 12.15
N LEU A 672 -25.08 -24.55 13.16
CA LEU A 672 -23.61 -24.62 12.99
C LEU A 672 -23.14 -25.87 13.72
N SER A 673 -22.37 -26.71 13.01
CA SER A 673 -21.70 -27.88 13.60
C SER A 673 -20.23 -27.85 13.24
N VAL A 674 -19.39 -27.85 14.25
CA VAL A 674 -17.93 -27.94 14.15
C VAL A 674 -17.54 -29.34 14.56
N GLN A 675 -16.80 -30.06 13.72
CA GLN A 675 -16.45 -31.45 13.92
C GLN A 675 -14.95 -31.68 13.77
N ASN A 676 -14.32 -32.17 14.83
CA ASN A 676 -12.90 -32.52 14.89
C ASN A 676 -11.99 -31.43 14.31
N LEU A 677 -12.19 -30.17 14.76
CA LEU A 677 -11.43 -29.03 14.29
C LEU A 677 -10.01 -29.04 14.85
N ASP A 678 -9.01 -29.06 13.97
CA ASP A 678 -7.59 -28.96 14.30
C ASP A 678 -6.96 -27.76 13.62
N VAL A 679 -6.17 -26.99 14.39
CA VAL A 679 -5.40 -25.84 13.87
C VAL A 679 -3.97 -25.91 14.35
N LYS A 680 -3.02 -25.84 13.40
CA LYS A 680 -1.57 -25.90 13.68
C LYS A 680 -0.86 -24.67 13.12
N TYR A 681 0.00 -24.06 13.93
CA TYR A 681 0.91 -22.99 13.54
C TYR A 681 2.36 -23.48 13.70
N GLY A 682 2.93 -24.00 12.63
CA GLY A 682 4.24 -24.64 12.69
C GLY A 682 4.24 -25.87 13.58
N ALA A 683 4.99 -25.87 14.67
CA ALA A 683 5.04 -26.94 15.64
C ALA A 683 3.95 -26.84 16.75
N VAL A 684 3.25 -25.69 16.82
CA VAL A 684 2.26 -25.46 17.89
C VAL A 684 0.87 -25.93 17.44
N HIS A 685 0.27 -26.83 18.19
CA HIS A 685 -1.13 -27.21 18.07
C HIS A 685 -1.98 -26.21 18.88
N ALA A 686 -2.62 -25.27 18.19
CA ALA A 686 -3.42 -24.25 18.84
C ALA A 686 -4.86 -24.72 19.15
N VAL A 687 -5.36 -25.66 18.35
CA VAL A 687 -6.68 -26.31 18.53
C VAL A 687 -6.52 -27.79 18.16
N SER A 688 -7.08 -28.70 18.95
CA SER A 688 -6.94 -30.13 18.78
C SER A 688 -8.28 -30.83 18.97
N GLY A 689 -8.91 -31.31 17.88
CA GLY A 689 -10.11 -32.13 17.88
C GLY A 689 -11.35 -31.46 18.46
N VAL A 690 -11.46 -30.11 18.35
CA VAL A 690 -12.59 -29.36 18.92
C VAL A 690 -13.87 -29.66 18.14
N SER A 691 -14.92 -30.06 18.87
CA SER A 691 -16.26 -30.33 18.34
C SER A 691 -17.31 -29.68 19.20
N PHE A 692 -18.22 -28.91 18.59
CA PHE A 692 -19.38 -28.29 19.23
C PHE A 692 -20.45 -27.91 18.22
N GLU A 693 -21.64 -27.59 18.72
CA GLU A 693 -22.81 -27.24 17.89
C GLU A 693 -23.49 -25.98 18.42
N VAL A 694 -24.05 -25.19 17.48
CA VAL A 694 -24.97 -24.09 17.79
C VAL A 694 -26.31 -24.39 17.11
N ARG A 695 -27.39 -24.45 17.87
CA ARG A 695 -28.74 -24.74 17.38
C ARG A 695 -29.45 -23.44 16.98
N ALA A 696 -30.53 -23.57 16.22
CA ALA A 696 -31.34 -22.43 15.85
C ALA A 696 -31.97 -21.76 17.08
N GLY A 697 -31.82 -20.43 17.21
CA GLY A 697 -32.34 -19.66 18.34
C GLY A 697 -31.58 -19.89 19.65
N GLU A 698 -30.34 -20.34 19.63
CA GLU A 698 -29.49 -20.59 20.79
C GLU A 698 -28.38 -19.55 20.91
N ILE A 699 -28.04 -19.11 22.12
CA ILE A 699 -26.82 -18.38 22.46
C ILE A 699 -25.86 -19.35 23.14
N VAL A 700 -24.75 -19.68 22.48
CA VAL A 700 -23.69 -20.52 23.01
C VAL A 700 -22.51 -19.67 23.43
N GLY A 701 -22.08 -19.79 24.70
CA GLY A 701 -20.87 -19.18 25.21
C GLY A 701 -19.64 -20.05 24.87
N LEU A 702 -18.55 -19.47 24.38
CA LEU A 702 -17.26 -20.15 24.23
C LEU A 702 -16.26 -19.48 25.15
N ILE A 703 -15.94 -20.10 26.27
CA ILE A 703 -15.09 -19.54 27.33
C ILE A 703 -13.82 -20.38 27.54
N GLY A 704 -12.92 -19.91 28.36
CA GLY A 704 -11.65 -20.54 28.70
C GLY A 704 -10.56 -19.54 29.04
N PRO A 705 -9.46 -19.94 29.67
CA PRO A 705 -8.35 -19.06 30.03
C PRO A 705 -7.69 -18.41 28.81
N ASN A 706 -6.83 -17.44 29.08
CA ASN A 706 -6.04 -16.79 28.00
C ASN A 706 -5.10 -17.81 27.37
N GLY A 707 -5.09 -17.89 26.03
CA GLY A 707 -4.33 -18.89 25.30
C GLY A 707 -5.04 -20.22 25.06
N ALA A 708 -6.27 -20.42 25.58
CA ALA A 708 -7.04 -21.66 25.38
C ALA A 708 -7.43 -21.96 23.92
N GLY A 709 -7.25 -21.02 22.98
CA GLY A 709 -7.52 -21.22 21.56
C GLY A 709 -8.86 -20.66 21.07
N LYS A 710 -9.61 -19.91 21.88
CA LYS A 710 -10.94 -19.37 21.53
C LYS A 710 -10.96 -18.59 20.20
N THR A 711 -10.12 -17.57 20.07
CA THR A 711 -10.03 -16.76 18.85
C THR A 711 -9.54 -17.59 17.65
N THR A 712 -8.68 -18.59 17.88
CA THR A 712 -8.21 -19.52 16.85
C THR A 712 -9.35 -20.40 16.33
N VAL A 713 -10.25 -20.88 17.20
CA VAL A 713 -11.47 -21.62 16.79
C VAL A 713 -12.35 -20.73 15.92
N ILE A 714 -12.65 -19.49 16.35
CA ILE A 714 -13.44 -18.54 15.55
C ILE A 714 -12.77 -18.25 14.20
N ASP A 715 -11.43 -18.03 14.19
CA ASP A 715 -10.67 -17.81 12.95
C ASP A 715 -10.79 -18.99 11.99
N ALA A 716 -10.72 -20.21 12.51
CA ALA A 716 -10.84 -21.44 11.71
C ALA A 716 -12.26 -21.60 11.15
N VAL A 717 -13.29 -21.48 11.99
CA VAL A 717 -14.71 -21.60 11.60
C VAL A 717 -15.08 -20.55 10.54
N THR A 718 -14.45 -19.35 10.59
CA THR A 718 -14.70 -18.26 9.64
C THR A 718 -13.73 -18.21 8.46
N GLY A 719 -12.85 -19.21 8.32
CA GLY A 719 -11.93 -19.33 7.17
C GLY A 719 -10.76 -18.35 7.17
N PHE A 720 -10.41 -17.74 8.32
CA PHE A 720 -9.23 -16.88 8.47
C PHE A 720 -7.98 -17.64 8.93
N ALA A 721 -8.13 -18.83 9.50
CA ALA A 721 -7.05 -19.75 9.83
C ALA A 721 -7.17 -21.05 9.04
N PRO A 722 -6.05 -21.64 8.56
CA PRO A 722 -6.08 -22.96 7.97
C PRO A 722 -6.40 -24.00 9.04
N ALA A 723 -7.39 -24.83 8.80
CA ALA A 723 -7.83 -25.86 9.73
C ALA A 723 -8.09 -27.18 9.01
N THR A 724 -8.08 -28.28 9.72
CA THR A 724 -8.61 -29.57 9.30
C THR A 724 -9.82 -29.92 10.16
N GLY A 725 -10.67 -30.82 9.70
CA GLY A 725 -11.98 -31.08 10.31
C GLY A 725 -13.11 -30.55 9.42
N ALA A 726 -14.35 -30.60 9.89
CA ALA A 726 -15.50 -30.15 9.13
C ALA A 726 -16.27 -29.04 9.86
N VAL A 727 -16.68 -28.03 9.10
CA VAL A 727 -17.57 -26.98 9.56
C VAL A 727 -18.83 -27.03 8.68
N LEU A 728 -19.95 -27.35 9.31
CA LEU A 728 -21.24 -27.46 8.64
C LEU A 728 -22.12 -26.28 9.03
N LEU A 729 -22.68 -25.57 8.06
CA LEU A 729 -23.65 -24.52 8.26
C LEU A 729 -24.97 -24.94 7.58
N ASP A 730 -26.04 -25.05 8.37
CA ASP A 730 -27.33 -25.51 7.88
C ASP A 730 -27.21 -26.87 7.14
N GLY A 731 -26.45 -27.81 7.74
CA GLY A 731 -26.17 -29.14 7.21
C GLY A 731 -25.24 -29.18 5.97
N LYS A 732 -24.75 -28.06 5.49
CA LYS A 732 -23.83 -27.96 4.32
C LYS A 732 -22.41 -27.72 4.76
N ASP A 733 -21.48 -28.50 4.23
CA ASP A 733 -20.05 -28.26 4.45
C ASP A 733 -19.62 -26.93 3.86
N VAL A 734 -18.96 -26.12 4.70
CA VAL A 734 -18.48 -24.79 4.38
C VAL A 734 -16.98 -24.61 4.67
N SER A 735 -16.28 -25.68 5.04
CA SER A 735 -14.88 -25.68 5.51
C SER A 735 -13.92 -24.99 4.54
N ASP A 736 -14.08 -25.20 3.22
CA ASP A 736 -13.18 -24.66 2.20
C ASP A 736 -13.60 -23.27 1.68
N LEU A 737 -14.64 -22.68 2.24
CA LEU A 737 -15.14 -21.41 1.73
C LEU A 737 -14.32 -20.24 2.25
N ARG A 738 -14.08 -19.26 1.36
CA ARG A 738 -13.44 -17.99 1.73
C ARG A 738 -14.35 -17.17 2.67
N PRO A 739 -13.81 -16.36 3.61
CA PRO A 739 -14.57 -15.60 4.60
C PRO A 739 -15.77 -14.82 4.04
N TYR A 740 -15.59 -14.11 2.91
CA TYR A 740 -16.69 -13.35 2.31
C TYR A 740 -17.85 -14.22 1.79
N ARG A 741 -17.58 -15.47 1.40
CA ARG A 741 -18.62 -16.43 0.99
C ARG A 741 -19.36 -17.00 2.18
N LEU A 742 -18.66 -17.22 3.31
CA LEU A 742 -19.25 -17.63 4.58
C LEU A 742 -20.21 -16.57 5.11
N SER A 743 -19.78 -15.30 5.11
CA SER A 743 -20.63 -14.19 5.48
C SER A 743 -21.91 -14.13 4.63
N ARG A 744 -21.78 -14.27 3.31
CA ARG A 744 -22.94 -14.30 2.39
C ARG A 744 -23.86 -15.52 2.57
N ARG A 745 -23.41 -16.59 3.21
CA ARG A 745 -24.23 -17.76 3.55
C ARG A 745 -24.91 -17.63 4.91
N GLY A 746 -24.68 -16.54 5.63
CA GLY A 746 -25.32 -16.24 6.90
C GLY A 746 -24.46 -16.51 8.13
N LEU A 747 -23.13 -16.60 7.98
CA LEU A 747 -22.19 -16.67 9.10
C LEU A 747 -21.58 -15.28 9.33
N GLY A 748 -22.14 -14.52 10.30
CA GLY A 748 -21.62 -13.19 10.66
C GLY A 748 -20.51 -13.27 11.70
N ARG A 749 -19.58 -12.31 11.70
CA ARG A 749 -18.48 -12.24 12.67
C ARG A 749 -18.14 -10.83 13.09
N SER A 750 -17.91 -10.60 14.40
CA SER A 750 -17.17 -9.45 14.93
C SER A 750 -15.71 -9.83 15.24
N PHE A 751 -14.87 -8.85 15.51
CA PHE A 751 -13.46 -9.04 15.89
C PHE A 751 -13.21 -8.41 17.25
N GLN A 752 -12.32 -9.01 18.04
CA GLN A 752 -11.90 -8.55 19.36
C GLN A 752 -11.37 -7.09 19.32
N ASP A 753 -10.44 -6.79 18.41
CA ASP A 753 -10.09 -5.41 18.10
C ASP A 753 -11.23 -4.79 17.31
N VAL A 754 -11.70 -3.62 17.74
CA VAL A 754 -12.82 -2.91 17.06
C VAL A 754 -12.35 -2.45 15.68
N GLU A 755 -12.48 -3.34 14.71
CA GLU A 755 -12.06 -3.13 13.31
C GLU A 755 -13.14 -2.35 12.54
N LEU A 756 -13.33 -1.08 12.88
CA LEU A 756 -14.23 -0.18 12.16
C LEU A 756 -13.53 0.56 11.04
N TYR A 757 -14.31 1.08 10.13
CA TYR A 757 -13.85 1.85 8.98
C TYR A 757 -13.89 3.33 9.36
N ASP A 758 -12.75 3.86 9.82
CA ASP A 758 -12.64 5.23 10.36
C ASP A 758 -13.02 6.32 9.35
N ASP A 759 -12.97 6.05 8.04
CA ASP A 759 -13.37 6.95 6.95
C ASP A 759 -14.88 6.97 6.67
N LEU A 760 -15.64 6.12 7.33
CA LEU A 760 -17.07 5.96 7.14
C LEU A 760 -17.83 6.44 8.38
N SER A 761 -19.02 7.02 8.18
CA SER A 761 -19.93 7.32 9.28
C SER A 761 -20.44 6.03 9.94
N VAL A 762 -21.09 6.14 11.11
CA VAL A 762 -21.73 5.01 11.78
C VAL A 762 -22.69 4.28 10.84
N ALA A 763 -23.59 5.02 10.20
CA ALA A 763 -24.55 4.44 9.25
C ALA A 763 -23.86 3.80 8.03
N GLU A 764 -22.78 4.39 7.52
CA GLU A 764 -22.01 3.79 6.42
C GLU A 764 -21.28 2.51 6.86
N ASN A 765 -20.71 2.46 8.08
CA ASN A 765 -20.10 1.26 8.65
C ASN A 765 -21.12 0.11 8.73
N VAL A 766 -22.33 0.38 9.21
CA VAL A 766 -23.40 -0.63 9.30
C VAL A 766 -23.90 -1.00 7.89
N THR A 767 -24.01 -0.04 6.97
CA THR A 767 -24.41 -0.29 5.56
C THR A 767 -23.50 -1.30 4.87
N VAL A 768 -22.19 -1.32 5.19
CA VAL A 768 -21.26 -2.31 4.62
C VAL A 768 -21.71 -3.74 4.95
N GLY A 769 -22.19 -4.01 6.18
CA GLY A 769 -22.73 -5.31 6.56
C GLY A 769 -24.06 -5.64 5.89
N ALA A 770 -24.95 -4.65 5.72
CA ALA A 770 -26.28 -4.81 5.16
C ALA A 770 -26.29 -5.20 3.67
N ALA A 771 -25.28 -4.83 2.94
CA ALA A 771 -25.30 -4.89 1.47
C ALA A 771 -25.37 -6.31 0.89
N ARG A 772 -25.12 -7.37 1.69
CA ARG A 772 -24.92 -8.74 1.20
C ARG A 772 -25.50 -9.84 2.09
N GLY A 773 -26.40 -9.48 2.99
CA GLY A 773 -27.11 -10.45 3.87
C GLY A 773 -27.91 -11.49 3.08
N HIS A 774 -28.14 -12.63 3.72
CA HIS A 774 -28.64 -13.87 3.10
C HIS A 774 -30.08 -13.78 2.62
N GLU A 775 -30.91 -12.94 3.22
CA GLU A 775 -32.35 -12.90 2.95
C GLU A 775 -32.91 -11.50 2.95
N SER A 776 -32.72 -10.69 1.94
CA SER A 776 -33.42 -9.43 2.05
C SER A 776 -33.58 -8.66 0.75
N ALA A 777 -34.36 -9.22 -0.16
CA ALA A 777 -34.97 -8.45 -1.23
C ALA A 777 -36.20 -7.64 -0.74
N ALA A 778 -36.77 -7.94 0.44
CA ALA A 778 -38.04 -7.39 0.90
C ALA A 778 -37.94 -6.01 1.58
N VAL A 779 -36.85 -5.72 2.31
CA VAL A 779 -36.66 -4.45 3.05
C VAL A 779 -35.50 -3.66 2.50
N ALA A 780 -35.71 -2.37 2.23
CA ALA A 780 -34.64 -1.49 1.71
C ALA A 780 -33.46 -1.38 2.69
N VAL A 781 -32.22 -1.41 2.18
CA VAL A 781 -31.00 -1.33 3.00
C VAL A 781 -31.02 -0.16 3.99
N PRO A 782 -31.43 1.07 3.61
CA PRO A 782 -31.47 2.19 4.57
C PRO A 782 -32.39 1.96 5.75
N GLU A 783 -33.50 1.28 5.54
CA GLU A 783 -34.48 0.97 6.60
C GLU A 783 -33.94 -0.05 7.57
N ARG A 784 -33.31 -1.13 7.08
CA ARG A 784 -32.62 -2.12 7.93
C ARG A 784 -31.51 -1.50 8.77
N VAL A 785 -30.70 -0.62 8.16
CA VAL A 785 -29.65 0.09 8.86
C VAL A 785 -30.23 0.94 9.98
N ARG A 786 -31.32 1.68 9.72
CA ARG A 786 -31.99 2.48 10.74
C ARG A 786 -32.51 1.58 11.88
N THR A 787 -33.23 0.52 11.56
CA THR A 787 -33.79 -0.40 12.56
C THR A 787 -32.71 -0.98 13.48
N VAL A 788 -31.58 -1.43 12.89
CA VAL A 788 -30.49 -1.98 13.70
C VAL A 788 -29.82 -0.91 14.55
N LEU A 789 -29.60 0.31 14.00
CA LEU A 789 -29.01 1.42 14.76
C LEU A 789 -29.92 1.82 15.94
N ASP A 790 -31.20 1.86 15.74
CA ASP A 790 -32.19 2.14 16.81
C ASP A 790 -32.18 1.01 17.85
N THR A 791 -32.08 -0.25 17.39
CA THR A 791 -32.03 -1.43 18.27
C THR A 791 -30.80 -1.38 19.17
N VAL A 792 -29.62 -1.00 18.65
CA VAL A 792 -28.37 -0.89 19.43
C VAL A 792 -28.13 0.51 20.02
N GLY A 793 -29.13 1.40 20.02
CA GLY A 793 -29.05 2.73 20.64
C GLY A 793 -28.07 3.70 19.99
N LEU A 794 -27.84 3.58 18.69
CA LEU A 794 -26.90 4.42 17.93
C LEU A 794 -27.61 5.34 16.92
N GLY A 795 -28.94 5.46 16.96
CA GLY A 795 -29.72 6.27 16.02
C GLY A 795 -29.34 7.76 16.06
N ASP A 796 -29.02 8.27 17.25
CA ASP A 796 -28.61 9.66 17.49
C ASP A 796 -27.26 10.05 16.83
N VAL A 797 -26.37 9.06 16.64
CA VAL A 797 -25.02 9.23 16.10
C VAL A 797 -24.84 8.63 14.71
N ALA A 798 -25.92 8.31 14.01
CA ALA A 798 -25.86 7.64 12.69
C ALA A 798 -24.94 8.33 11.68
N ASP A 799 -24.94 9.66 11.64
CA ASP A 799 -24.13 10.48 10.71
C ASP A 799 -22.75 10.86 11.29
N ALA A 800 -22.47 10.50 12.54
CA ALA A 800 -21.18 10.81 13.19
C ALA A 800 -20.04 9.99 12.60
N GLU A 801 -18.83 10.54 12.59
CA GLU A 801 -17.61 9.82 12.27
C GLU A 801 -17.30 8.84 13.41
N VAL A 802 -16.98 7.59 13.07
CA VAL A 802 -16.71 6.54 14.07
C VAL A 802 -15.51 6.88 14.96
N SER A 803 -14.56 7.66 14.44
CA SER A 803 -13.37 8.14 15.17
C SER A 803 -13.73 9.02 16.37
N THR A 804 -14.91 9.65 16.38
CA THR A 804 -15.37 10.55 17.46
C THR A 804 -16.10 9.84 18.59
N LEU A 805 -16.38 8.54 18.43
CA LEU A 805 -17.15 7.75 19.38
C LEU A 805 -16.29 7.23 20.53
N SER A 806 -16.92 7.04 21.69
CA SER A 806 -16.32 6.29 22.82
C SER A 806 -16.06 4.83 22.43
N GLN A 807 -15.17 4.16 23.16
CA GLN A 807 -14.82 2.75 22.90
C GLN A 807 -16.05 1.84 22.94
N GLY A 808 -16.92 2.00 23.93
CA GLY A 808 -18.17 1.23 24.04
C GLY A 808 -19.08 1.43 22.83
N ARG A 809 -19.35 2.69 22.42
CA ARG A 809 -20.14 2.97 21.20
C ARG A 809 -19.50 2.39 19.94
N ARG A 810 -18.17 2.40 19.83
CA ARG A 810 -17.46 1.76 18.70
C ARG A 810 -17.72 0.25 18.68
N GLN A 811 -17.73 -0.40 19.85
CA GLN A 811 -18.04 -1.82 19.98
C GLN A 811 -19.46 -2.11 19.50
N LEU A 812 -20.44 -1.30 19.91
CA LEU A 812 -21.82 -1.41 19.46
C LEU A 812 -21.99 -1.26 17.94
N VAL A 813 -21.21 -0.37 17.30
CA VAL A 813 -21.16 -0.27 15.82
C VAL A 813 -20.67 -1.57 15.19
N SER A 814 -19.68 -2.23 15.80
CA SER A 814 -19.15 -3.53 15.31
C SER A 814 -20.25 -4.61 15.39
N VAL A 815 -20.98 -4.69 16.49
CA VAL A 815 -22.12 -5.60 16.66
C VAL A 815 -23.24 -5.28 15.66
N ALA A 816 -23.63 -4.01 15.52
CA ALA A 816 -24.65 -3.56 14.57
C ALA A 816 -24.29 -3.96 13.12
N ARG A 817 -23.02 -3.86 12.75
CA ARG A 817 -22.53 -4.25 11.42
C ARG A 817 -22.70 -5.74 11.14
N VAL A 818 -22.62 -6.60 12.17
CA VAL A 818 -22.89 -8.02 12.04
C VAL A 818 -24.40 -8.28 11.97
N LEU A 819 -25.18 -7.70 12.87
CA LEU A 819 -26.63 -7.95 12.99
C LEU A 819 -27.40 -7.46 11.76
N VAL A 820 -27.00 -6.34 11.12
CA VAL A 820 -27.68 -5.78 9.95
C VAL A 820 -27.71 -6.73 8.75
N SER A 821 -26.79 -7.70 8.68
CA SER A 821 -26.76 -8.74 7.66
C SER A 821 -27.82 -9.83 7.86
N SER A 822 -28.55 -9.81 8.99
CA SER A 822 -29.48 -10.86 9.42
C SER A 822 -28.84 -12.25 9.34
N PRO A 823 -27.70 -12.48 10.04
CA PRO A 823 -26.96 -13.72 9.92
C PRO A 823 -27.76 -14.88 10.56
N LYS A 824 -27.60 -16.09 10.02
CA LYS A 824 -28.10 -17.30 10.65
C LYS A 824 -27.39 -17.56 11.98
N VAL A 825 -26.07 -17.38 11.97
CA VAL A 825 -25.22 -17.50 13.15
C VAL A 825 -24.29 -16.29 13.21
N ALA A 826 -24.29 -15.55 14.32
CA ALA A 826 -23.38 -14.46 14.62
C ALA A 826 -22.30 -14.94 15.61
N LEU A 827 -21.04 -14.85 15.19
CA LEU A 827 -19.88 -15.08 16.06
C LEU A 827 -19.41 -13.74 16.60
N LEU A 828 -19.54 -13.53 17.90
CA LEU A 828 -19.19 -12.28 18.55
C LEU A 828 -17.98 -12.51 19.46
N ASP A 829 -16.87 -11.81 19.17
CA ASP A 829 -15.61 -11.94 19.89
C ASP A 829 -15.41 -10.70 20.78
N GLU A 830 -15.56 -10.88 22.09
CA GLU A 830 -15.49 -9.86 23.16
C GLU A 830 -16.35 -8.59 22.89
N PRO A 831 -17.67 -8.73 22.62
CA PRO A 831 -18.51 -7.58 22.29
C PRO A 831 -18.75 -6.63 23.47
N ALA A 832 -18.51 -7.05 24.72
CA ALA A 832 -18.65 -6.23 25.91
C ALA A 832 -17.36 -5.52 26.32
N ALA A 833 -16.24 -5.71 25.59
CA ALA A 833 -14.98 -5.10 25.95
C ALA A 833 -15.04 -3.55 25.95
N GLY A 834 -14.76 -2.95 27.12
CA GLY A 834 -14.79 -1.49 27.31
C GLY A 834 -16.19 -0.93 27.61
N LEU A 835 -17.18 -1.76 27.85
CA LEU A 835 -18.48 -1.39 28.39
C LEU A 835 -18.45 -1.42 29.93
N ASP A 836 -19.25 -0.58 30.58
CA ASP A 836 -19.50 -0.72 32.01
C ASP A 836 -20.54 -1.84 32.27
N SER A 837 -20.75 -2.19 33.56
CA SER A 837 -21.66 -3.29 33.91
C SER A 837 -23.12 -3.01 33.53
N SER A 838 -23.54 -1.76 33.41
CA SER A 838 -24.89 -1.40 32.97
C SER A 838 -25.04 -1.50 31.46
N GLU A 839 -24.02 -1.03 30.73
CA GLU A 839 -23.93 -1.16 29.27
C GLU A 839 -23.81 -2.63 28.82
N SER A 840 -23.03 -3.43 29.57
CA SER A 840 -22.88 -4.88 29.31
C SER A 840 -24.21 -5.61 29.46
N ARG A 841 -24.97 -5.36 30.54
CA ARG A 841 -26.32 -5.92 30.73
C ARG A 841 -27.27 -5.49 29.64
N TRP A 842 -27.26 -4.20 29.29
CA TRP A 842 -28.09 -3.67 28.22
C TRP A 842 -27.75 -4.33 26.87
N LEU A 843 -26.45 -4.51 26.54
CA LEU A 843 -26.03 -5.27 25.37
C LEU A 843 -26.57 -6.72 25.40
N GLY A 844 -26.49 -7.38 26.56
CA GLY A 844 -27.04 -8.73 26.75
C GLY A 844 -28.53 -8.84 26.39
N ASP A 845 -29.34 -7.87 26.82
CA ASP A 845 -30.77 -7.82 26.46
C ASP A 845 -30.98 -7.63 24.94
N ARG A 846 -30.12 -6.84 24.26
CA ARG A 846 -30.17 -6.67 22.80
C ARG A 846 -29.74 -7.93 22.05
N LEU A 847 -28.78 -8.68 22.57
CA LEU A 847 -28.39 -9.97 21.99
C LEU A 847 -29.49 -11.01 22.15
N ARG A 848 -30.19 -11.04 23.30
CA ARG A 848 -31.39 -11.88 23.47
C ARG A 848 -32.50 -11.50 22.49
N ALA A 849 -32.77 -10.21 22.31
CA ALA A 849 -33.73 -9.73 21.32
C ALA A 849 -33.34 -10.14 19.88
N ALA A 850 -32.06 -10.09 19.53
CA ALA A 850 -31.56 -10.56 18.24
C ALA A 850 -31.71 -12.09 18.07
N ARG A 851 -31.48 -12.87 19.13
CA ARG A 851 -31.75 -14.31 19.15
C ARG A 851 -33.25 -14.61 18.94
N ASP A 852 -34.10 -13.90 19.64
CA ASP A 852 -35.56 -14.07 19.55
C ASP A 852 -36.11 -13.66 18.15
N ALA A 853 -35.41 -12.76 17.47
CA ALA A 853 -35.62 -12.40 16.06
C ALA A 853 -35.05 -13.45 15.06
N GLY A 854 -34.46 -14.55 15.51
CA GLY A 854 -34.02 -15.68 14.69
C GLY A 854 -32.52 -15.77 14.41
N THR A 855 -31.67 -14.93 15.02
CA THR A 855 -30.22 -15.03 14.91
C THR A 855 -29.64 -15.89 16.03
N SER A 856 -28.99 -17.02 15.71
CA SER A 856 -28.23 -17.79 16.69
C SER A 856 -26.88 -17.14 16.96
N ILE A 857 -26.36 -17.24 18.19
CA ILE A 857 -25.16 -16.49 18.59
C ILE A 857 -24.10 -17.43 19.19
N LEU A 858 -22.87 -17.36 18.74
CA LEU A 858 -21.71 -17.89 19.45
C LEU A 858 -20.97 -16.68 20.06
N LEU A 859 -20.97 -16.60 21.39
CA LEU A 859 -20.43 -15.52 22.18
C LEU A 859 -19.10 -15.91 22.81
N VAL A 860 -18.05 -15.17 22.55
CA VAL A 860 -16.78 -15.23 23.32
C VAL A 860 -16.69 -13.92 24.10
N ASP A 861 -16.62 -14.00 25.41
CA ASP A 861 -16.41 -12.80 26.24
C ASP A 861 -15.66 -13.18 27.53
N HIS A 862 -14.99 -12.20 28.14
CA HIS A 862 -14.35 -12.32 29.46
C HIS A 862 -15.26 -11.87 30.58
N ASP A 863 -16.36 -11.18 30.27
CA ASP A 863 -17.39 -10.80 31.21
C ASP A 863 -18.25 -12.04 31.56
N MET A 864 -17.83 -12.74 32.60
CA MET A 864 -18.52 -13.98 33.04
C MET A 864 -19.95 -13.73 33.53
N GLU A 865 -20.24 -12.51 34.05
CA GLU A 865 -21.62 -12.17 34.44
C GLU A 865 -22.52 -12.09 33.21
N LEU A 866 -22.03 -11.47 32.12
CA LEU A 866 -22.76 -11.45 30.86
C LEU A 866 -22.97 -12.86 30.31
N VAL A 867 -21.89 -13.65 30.18
CA VAL A 867 -21.92 -14.99 29.57
C VAL A 867 -22.89 -15.90 30.33
N LEU A 868 -22.72 -16.00 31.66
CA LEU A 868 -23.57 -16.87 32.50
C LEU A 868 -25.04 -16.43 32.55
N THR A 869 -25.30 -15.13 32.30
CA THR A 869 -26.65 -14.58 32.30
C THR A 869 -27.39 -14.81 30.98
N ILE A 870 -26.74 -14.68 29.82
CA ILE A 870 -27.46 -14.68 28.54
C ILE A 870 -27.31 -15.96 27.73
N CYS A 871 -26.27 -16.79 27.99
CA CYS A 871 -26.08 -18.02 27.24
C CYS A 871 -27.01 -19.15 27.68
N ASP A 872 -27.53 -19.88 26.70
CA ASP A 872 -28.34 -21.06 26.93
C ASP A 872 -27.44 -22.27 27.27
N ARG A 873 -26.23 -22.29 26.71
CA ARG A 873 -25.21 -23.32 26.91
C ARG A 873 -23.81 -22.72 26.78
N VAL A 874 -22.84 -23.32 27.47
CA VAL A 874 -21.45 -22.86 27.48
C VAL A 874 -20.53 -24.02 27.11
N VAL A 875 -19.58 -23.74 26.23
CA VAL A 875 -18.47 -24.64 25.86
C VAL A 875 -17.19 -24.07 26.44
N VAL A 876 -16.45 -24.88 27.17
CA VAL A 876 -15.19 -24.46 27.82
C VAL A 876 -14.01 -25.07 27.10
N LEU A 877 -13.08 -24.22 26.72
CA LEU A 877 -11.80 -24.59 26.09
C LEU A 877 -10.67 -24.45 27.08
N ASP A 878 -9.79 -25.42 27.11
CA ASP A 878 -8.46 -25.30 27.69
C ASP A 878 -7.41 -25.97 26.81
N LEU A 879 -6.24 -25.32 26.65
CA LEU A 879 -5.11 -25.80 25.83
C LEU A 879 -5.53 -26.37 24.46
N GLY A 880 -6.51 -25.71 23.81
CA GLY A 880 -7.00 -26.07 22.47
C GLY A 880 -7.98 -27.25 22.45
N ARG A 881 -8.50 -27.72 23.59
CA ARG A 881 -9.47 -28.80 23.69
C ARG A 881 -10.73 -28.38 24.44
N VAL A 882 -11.85 -29.02 24.15
CA VAL A 882 -13.09 -28.85 24.93
C VAL A 882 -12.95 -29.68 26.20
N ILE A 883 -13.05 -29.01 27.36
CA ILE A 883 -13.01 -29.68 28.69
C ILE A 883 -14.39 -29.84 29.34
N ALA A 884 -15.34 -28.95 29.01
CA ALA A 884 -16.73 -29.03 29.49
C ALA A 884 -17.69 -28.42 28.46
N CYS A 885 -18.93 -28.91 28.47
CA CYS A 885 -20.05 -28.37 27.67
C CYS A 885 -21.39 -28.66 28.41
N GLY A 886 -22.09 -27.61 28.80
CA GLY A 886 -23.34 -27.75 29.57
C GLY A 886 -24.07 -26.43 29.75
N THR A 887 -25.08 -26.39 30.58
CA THR A 887 -25.74 -25.17 31.04
C THR A 887 -24.78 -24.29 31.85
N PRO A 888 -25.02 -22.97 31.96
CA PRO A 888 -24.22 -22.11 32.83
C PRO A 888 -24.02 -22.62 34.25
N GLU A 889 -25.05 -23.22 34.83
CA GLU A 889 -25.02 -23.81 36.19
C GLU A 889 -24.11 -25.05 36.25
N GLU A 890 -24.19 -25.95 35.28
CA GLU A 890 -23.37 -27.14 35.18
C GLU A 890 -21.88 -26.77 35.01
N VAL A 891 -21.57 -25.87 34.09
CA VAL A 891 -20.21 -25.43 33.84
C VAL A 891 -19.60 -24.70 35.03
N ARG A 892 -20.38 -23.93 35.79
CA ARG A 892 -19.93 -23.26 36.99
C ARG A 892 -19.56 -24.22 38.11
N ALA A 893 -20.20 -25.40 38.19
CA ALA A 893 -19.97 -26.42 39.18
C ALA A 893 -18.90 -27.46 38.77
N ASP A 894 -18.40 -27.42 37.55
CA ASP A 894 -17.45 -28.39 37.00
C ASP A 894 -16.04 -28.17 37.56
N GLU A 895 -15.50 -29.21 38.20
CA GLU A 895 -14.15 -29.14 38.81
C GLU A 895 -13.04 -28.90 37.80
N ALA A 896 -13.14 -29.45 36.57
CA ALA A 896 -12.15 -29.25 35.53
C ALA A 896 -12.12 -27.77 35.07
N VAL A 897 -13.30 -27.14 35.02
CA VAL A 897 -13.41 -25.71 34.68
C VAL A 897 -12.82 -24.84 35.79
N ILE A 898 -13.17 -25.13 37.05
CA ILE A 898 -12.64 -24.41 38.21
C ILE A 898 -11.12 -24.52 38.25
N SER A 899 -10.58 -25.71 38.05
CA SER A 899 -9.14 -26.00 38.02
C SER A 899 -8.44 -25.22 36.89
N ALA A 900 -8.98 -25.19 35.66
CA ALA A 900 -8.43 -24.50 34.51
C ALA A 900 -8.36 -22.97 34.70
N TYR A 901 -9.34 -22.37 35.40
CA TYR A 901 -9.36 -20.94 35.69
C TYR A 901 -8.50 -20.56 36.91
N LEU A 902 -8.36 -21.43 37.90
CA LEU A 902 -7.51 -21.21 39.09
C LEU A 902 -6.04 -21.60 38.86
N GLY A 903 -5.72 -22.26 37.74
CA GLY A 903 -4.39 -22.74 37.44
C GLY A 903 -3.89 -23.86 38.34
N LEU A 904 -4.83 -24.61 38.95
CA LEU A 904 -4.52 -25.78 39.76
C LEU A 904 -4.25 -26.97 38.84
N PRO A 905 -3.26 -27.84 39.12
CA PRO A 905 -3.10 -29.06 38.35
C PRO A 905 -4.33 -29.94 38.49
N PRO A 906 -4.79 -30.65 37.44
CA PRO A 906 -5.94 -31.52 37.51
C PRO A 906 -5.69 -32.63 38.51
N ASP A 907 -6.70 -32.98 39.34
CA ASP A 907 -6.62 -34.05 40.28
C ASP A 907 -6.43 -35.39 39.51
N PRO A 908 -5.41 -36.20 39.79
CA PRO A 908 -5.14 -37.43 39.06
C PRO A 908 -6.19 -38.53 39.26
N ALA A 909 -7.24 -38.28 40.06
CA ALA A 909 -8.32 -39.24 40.36
C ALA A 909 -9.47 -39.25 39.33
N VAL A 910 -9.48 -38.35 38.29
CA VAL A 910 -10.56 -38.31 37.29
C VAL A 910 -10.17 -39.17 36.07
N PRO A 911 -10.92 -40.27 35.74
CA PRO A 911 -10.63 -41.10 34.58
C PRO A 911 -10.88 -40.34 33.26
N GLY A 912 -9.81 -40.04 32.50
CA GLY A 912 -9.95 -39.42 31.18
C GLY A 912 -8.69 -38.66 30.67
N HIS A 913 -7.66 -38.51 31.48
CA HIS A 913 -6.40 -37.96 31.05
C HIS A 913 -5.35 -39.06 30.79
N ASP A 914 -5.13 -39.41 29.51
CA ASP A 914 -3.94 -40.14 29.11
C ASP A 914 -2.72 -39.25 29.37
N ALA A 915 -1.92 -39.66 30.36
CA ALA A 915 -0.69 -39.02 30.78
C ALA A 915 0.28 -38.97 29.64
N ILE A 916 0.69 -37.74 29.25
CA ILE A 916 1.86 -37.53 28.40
C ILE A 916 3.10 -37.98 29.21
N PRO A 917 3.95 -38.87 28.70
CA PRO A 917 5.14 -39.33 29.44
C PRO A 917 6.07 -38.16 29.73
N GLU A 918 6.40 -37.94 30.99
CA GLU A 918 7.49 -37.08 31.47
C GLU A 918 8.83 -37.57 30.90
N SER A 919 9.26 -36.99 29.79
CA SER A 919 10.61 -37.15 29.28
C SER A 919 11.10 -35.81 28.72
N ALA A 920 11.54 -34.96 29.61
CA ALA A 920 12.60 -33.98 29.48
C ALA A 920 12.65 -33.10 30.73
N ALA A 921 13.12 -33.68 31.85
CA ALA A 921 13.59 -32.91 33.00
C ALA A 921 14.77 -32.07 32.55
N ALA A 922 14.62 -30.74 32.49
CA ALA A 922 15.76 -29.83 32.40
C ALA A 922 16.58 -29.92 33.70
N PRO A 923 17.93 -29.86 33.64
CA PRO A 923 18.76 -29.90 34.84
C PRO A 923 18.55 -28.62 35.67
N THR A 924 18.18 -28.80 36.93
CA THR A 924 18.16 -27.76 37.95
C THR A 924 19.57 -27.22 38.16
N HIS A 925 19.83 -26.00 37.68
CA HIS A 925 21.03 -25.24 38.07
C HIS A 925 20.74 -24.55 39.39
N ASP A 926 21.55 -24.94 40.41
CA ASP A 926 21.62 -24.34 41.72
C ASP A 926 22.17 -22.88 41.61
N PRO A 927 21.53 -21.85 42.22
CA PRO A 927 21.93 -20.46 42.08
C PRO A 927 23.15 -20.02 42.92
N GLN A 928 23.94 -20.89 43.48
CA GLN A 928 25.01 -20.48 44.43
C GLN A 928 26.45 -20.52 43.93
N GLU A 929 26.74 -20.76 42.62
CA GLU A 929 28.13 -20.74 42.12
C GLU A 929 28.36 -19.73 40.97
N ALA A 930 28.05 -18.44 41.19
CA ALA A 930 28.47 -17.36 40.27
C ALA A 930 28.83 -16.07 41.04
N LEU A 931 29.67 -16.22 42.06
CA LEU A 931 30.41 -15.11 42.67
C LEU A 931 31.82 -15.63 43.09
N SER A 932 32.70 -15.77 42.13
CA SER A 932 34.15 -15.65 42.28
C SER A 932 34.81 -15.31 40.94
#